data_fa0edb56db70b43f36d3bc20b1170887
#
_entry.id   fa0edb56db70b43f36d3bc20b1170887
#
_cell.length_a   1.000
_cell.length_b   1.000
_cell.length_c   1.000
_cell.angle_alpha   90.00
_cell.angle_beta   90.00
_cell.angle_gamma   90.00
#
_symmetry.space_group_name_H-M   'P 1'
#
loop_
_entity.id
_entity.type
_entity.pdbx_description
1 polymer ?
#
loop_
_entity_poly.entity_id
_entity_poly.type
_entity_poly.pdbx_seq_one_letter_code
_entity_poly.pdbx_strand_id
1 'polypeptide(L)'
;MTDNTTPAATAETLPYKNPDLPAGERIADLLSRMTLEEKVGQMMQLDARGGDLEDLIVNKHVGSILHTSPEDLSRAAKTVNEKTRLGIPLIIGDDCIHGYSFWPGATIFPSQLGMAVSWDPDKVKAAGRATAEEVSCTGVHWTFSPVLCIARDTRWGRVDETFGEDPMLIGELASAMVKGYQGGAKAGEGLPKNAILACAKHFAGYSETQGGRDASEADLSHRKLESWFLPPFERVAKEGCGTFMLGYESIEGVPVTFNKWLLTDKLRGAWKYNGTLITDWDNVGRSVWEQHVKPDYVHAAADAVKAGNDLVMTTPQFYEGAIEAVKTGLLDESLIDDAVSRILALKFRLGLFEDPRLPDAERIKAVIGSAEHQQTNLELARESVALLRNDGTLPFAASKAKRIAVVGPLADDAQNQLGDWTGNSGQVSWMPDGQPRNMITTVFDGLKRLAGDDCEVIYSRGANIVDLVTDPAGELYPDGQPRPKIGVSAAIDQEMLDEAVANARQADLIVAVVGDTVQLTGETCSTATLELLGGQNALLDALATVAQETGKPMVTVLISSKPQILPASIVGEMGVFAKRVSDPETGTGSILWAANPGMQGGRAVAEIIFGLTNPSGRLPVTFPRHAGQLPVYYNQIRGQHGDRYADLTQDPAFAFGEGLSYTTFEYGEPTVAGGASNADGTFAKADTVRAEITLTNTGKRAGVEVVQAYIGDVVTSYSWTDRELKAFQRVELEPGETKIVAFDIPVADCTIVDPDANRIVEPGEFELLVGHSSRREDLKRAVFTVA
;
A
#
# COMPACT_ATOMS: atom_id res chain seq x y z
N MET A 1 -0.95 -2.70 -78.73
CA MET A 1 -1.73 -2.90 -77.48
C MET A 1 -0.77 -2.61 -76.38
N THR A 2 -0.75 -1.41 -75.90
CA THR A 2 0.08 -0.92 -74.77
C THR A 2 -0.78 -1.03 -73.53
N ASP A 3 -0.39 -1.96 -72.65
CA ASP A 3 -1.05 -2.20 -71.38
C ASP A 3 -0.64 -1.07 -70.41
N ASN A 4 -1.55 -0.24 -70.09
CA ASN A 4 -1.40 0.91 -69.18
C ASN A 4 -1.95 0.51 -67.85
N THR A 5 -1.23 -0.31 -67.05
CA THR A 5 -1.53 -0.54 -65.66
C THR A 5 -0.95 0.60 -64.83
N THR A 6 -1.83 1.58 -64.49
CA THR A 6 -1.56 2.59 -63.48
C THR A 6 -1.36 1.87 -62.11
N PRO A 7 -0.28 2.10 -61.38
CA PRO A 7 -0.13 1.53 -60.02
C PRO A 7 -1.24 2.12 -59.14
N ALA A 8 -1.95 1.25 -58.46
CA ALA A 8 -2.89 1.69 -57.42
C ALA A 8 -2.12 2.57 -56.39
N ALA A 9 -2.61 3.79 -56.18
CA ALA A 9 -2.06 4.68 -55.18
C ALA A 9 -2.06 3.92 -53.84
N THR A 10 -0.91 3.70 -53.27
CA THR A 10 -0.75 3.23 -51.90
C THR A 10 -1.48 4.26 -51.03
N ALA A 11 -2.51 3.81 -50.30
CA ALA A 11 -3.19 4.66 -49.35
C ALA A 11 -2.13 5.21 -48.38
N GLU A 12 -1.91 6.52 -48.41
CA GLU A 12 -0.93 7.15 -47.55
C GLU A 12 -1.31 6.87 -46.08
N THR A 13 -0.46 6.16 -45.34
CA THR A 13 -0.71 5.85 -43.94
C THR A 13 -0.76 7.17 -43.18
N LEU A 14 -1.85 7.41 -42.44
CA LEU A 14 -2.00 8.63 -41.65
C LEU A 14 -0.81 8.78 -40.68
N PRO A 15 -0.21 9.95 -40.50
CA PRO A 15 0.99 10.15 -39.70
C PRO A 15 0.88 9.56 -38.30
N TYR A 16 -0.24 9.72 -37.59
CA TYR A 16 -0.38 9.13 -36.24
C TYR A 16 -0.37 7.60 -36.21
N LYS A 17 -0.64 6.92 -37.31
CA LYS A 17 -0.57 5.46 -37.48
C LYS A 17 0.79 4.96 -37.96
N ASN A 18 1.71 5.85 -38.28
CA ASN A 18 3.04 5.48 -38.75
C ASN A 18 4.00 5.26 -37.55
N PRO A 19 4.41 4.03 -37.24
CA PRO A 19 5.28 3.73 -36.11
C PRO A 19 6.70 4.30 -36.25
N ASP A 20 7.12 4.67 -37.46
CA ASP A 20 8.46 5.22 -37.72
C ASP A 20 8.57 6.71 -37.33
N LEU A 21 7.45 7.37 -37.06
CA LEU A 21 7.44 8.78 -36.63
C LEU A 21 7.60 8.89 -35.12
N PRO A 22 8.26 9.95 -34.63
CA PRO A 22 8.33 10.26 -33.20
C PRO A 22 6.93 10.41 -32.57
N ALA A 23 6.76 9.93 -31.33
CA ALA A 23 5.47 9.99 -30.63
C ALA A 23 4.88 11.42 -30.59
N GLY A 24 5.69 12.47 -30.42
CA GLY A 24 5.23 13.86 -30.41
C GLY A 24 4.59 14.30 -31.74
N GLU A 25 5.14 13.89 -32.88
CA GLU A 25 4.58 14.18 -34.21
C GLU A 25 3.26 13.42 -34.41
N ARG A 26 3.21 12.16 -33.96
CA ARG A 26 1.99 11.34 -34.02
C ARG A 26 0.87 11.91 -33.15
N ILE A 27 1.20 12.38 -31.96
CA ILE A 27 0.25 13.04 -31.05
C ILE A 27 -0.30 14.33 -31.69
N ALA A 28 0.58 15.18 -32.23
CA ALA A 28 0.16 16.45 -32.85
C ALA A 28 -0.75 16.20 -34.07
N ASP A 29 -0.42 15.22 -34.92
CA ASP A 29 -1.27 14.86 -36.06
C ASP A 29 -2.64 14.34 -35.60
N LEU A 30 -2.67 13.41 -34.63
CA LEU A 30 -3.91 12.84 -34.12
C LEU A 30 -4.81 13.90 -33.48
N LEU A 31 -4.23 14.74 -32.60
CA LEU A 31 -4.94 15.82 -31.92
C LEU A 31 -5.59 16.81 -32.91
N SER A 32 -4.89 17.15 -34.02
CA SER A 32 -5.41 18.02 -35.06
C SER A 32 -6.63 17.46 -35.82
N ARG A 33 -6.86 16.14 -35.70
CA ARG A 33 -7.96 15.42 -36.38
C ARG A 33 -9.15 15.18 -35.45
N MET A 34 -8.97 15.34 -34.14
CA MET A 34 -10.00 15.06 -33.12
C MET A 34 -11.01 16.24 -33.06
N THR A 35 -12.29 15.90 -32.90
CA THR A 35 -13.32 16.88 -32.53
C THR A 35 -13.24 17.16 -31.01
N LEU A 36 -13.89 18.22 -30.55
CA LEU A 36 -13.97 18.53 -29.11
C LEU A 36 -14.58 17.38 -28.33
N GLU A 37 -15.61 16.73 -28.84
CA GLU A 37 -16.28 15.59 -28.23
C GLU A 37 -15.32 14.39 -28.09
N GLU A 38 -14.53 14.10 -29.11
CA GLU A 38 -13.50 13.05 -29.05
C GLU A 38 -12.39 13.38 -28.07
N LYS A 39 -11.97 14.65 -27.99
CA LYS A 39 -10.96 15.10 -27.02
C LYS A 39 -11.47 14.95 -25.58
N VAL A 40 -12.67 15.46 -25.29
CA VAL A 40 -13.27 15.35 -23.95
C VAL A 40 -13.52 13.89 -23.57
N GLY A 41 -13.97 13.07 -24.52
CA GLY A 41 -14.12 11.62 -24.29
C GLY A 41 -12.81 10.95 -23.88
N GLN A 42 -11.65 11.32 -24.50
CA GLN A 42 -10.36 10.79 -24.11
C GLN A 42 -9.95 11.15 -22.67
N MET A 43 -10.50 12.23 -22.13
CA MET A 43 -10.27 12.64 -20.73
C MET A 43 -11.14 11.88 -19.73
N MET A 44 -11.93 10.90 -20.16
CA MET A 44 -12.83 10.14 -19.28
C MET A 44 -12.34 8.70 -19.09
N GLN A 45 -12.41 8.25 -17.84
CA GLN A 45 -12.38 6.84 -17.47
C GLN A 45 -13.72 6.48 -16.85
N LEU A 46 -14.43 5.53 -17.42
CA LEU A 46 -15.74 5.11 -16.94
C LEU A 46 -15.77 3.62 -16.57
N ASP A 47 -16.64 3.30 -15.61
CA ASP A 47 -16.87 1.93 -15.12
C ASP A 47 -17.54 1.09 -16.22
N ALA A 48 -16.96 -0.06 -16.51
CA ALA A 48 -17.50 -1.01 -17.51
C ALA A 48 -18.58 -1.93 -16.93
N ARG A 49 -18.78 -1.96 -15.61
CA ARG A 49 -19.81 -2.82 -14.96
C ARG A 49 -21.20 -2.26 -15.24
N GLY A 50 -22.10 -3.12 -15.75
CA GLY A 50 -23.52 -2.77 -15.94
C GLY A 50 -23.81 -1.70 -16.99
N GLY A 51 -22.81 -1.18 -17.69
CA GLY A 51 -22.94 -0.20 -18.75
C GLY A 51 -23.03 -0.79 -20.15
N ASP A 52 -23.52 0.02 -21.11
CA ASP A 52 -23.38 -0.29 -22.53
C ASP A 52 -21.97 0.09 -22.99
N LEU A 53 -21.10 -0.91 -23.06
CA LEU A 53 -19.70 -0.75 -23.47
C LEU A 53 -19.58 -0.08 -24.85
N GLU A 54 -20.53 -0.32 -25.76
CA GLU A 54 -20.58 0.31 -27.08
C GLU A 54 -20.91 1.79 -26.97
N ASP A 55 -21.85 2.19 -26.12
CA ASP A 55 -22.17 3.58 -25.86
C ASP A 55 -20.98 4.34 -25.29
N LEU A 56 -20.29 3.76 -24.31
CA LEU A 56 -19.09 4.38 -23.75
C LEU A 56 -18.01 4.63 -24.81
N ILE A 57 -17.76 3.67 -25.68
CA ILE A 57 -16.69 3.73 -26.68
C ILE A 57 -17.06 4.59 -27.88
N VAL A 58 -18.28 4.40 -28.45
CA VAL A 58 -18.67 4.97 -29.72
C VAL A 58 -19.28 6.36 -29.55
N ASN A 59 -20.16 6.56 -28.56
CA ASN A 59 -20.86 7.81 -28.36
C ASN A 59 -20.15 8.75 -27.38
N LYS A 60 -19.55 8.22 -26.31
CA LYS A 60 -18.82 9.03 -25.32
C LYS A 60 -17.32 9.16 -25.63
N HIS A 61 -16.79 8.35 -26.57
CA HIS A 61 -15.38 8.36 -26.98
C HIS A 61 -14.37 8.19 -25.84
N VAL A 62 -14.74 7.42 -24.79
CA VAL A 62 -13.92 7.31 -23.57
C VAL A 62 -12.49 6.89 -23.86
N GLY A 63 -11.54 7.52 -23.18
CA GLY A 63 -10.12 7.22 -23.31
C GLY A 63 -9.69 6.01 -22.51
N SER A 64 -10.44 5.67 -21.47
CA SER A 64 -10.14 4.59 -20.53
C SER A 64 -11.42 3.97 -19.97
N ILE A 65 -11.32 2.69 -19.56
CA ILE A 65 -12.34 1.98 -18.80
C ILE A 65 -11.70 1.23 -17.63
N LEU A 66 -12.50 0.91 -16.60
CA LEU A 66 -12.07 0.12 -15.46
C LEU A 66 -13.13 -0.92 -15.10
N HIS A 67 -12.79 -1.87 -14.23
CA HIS A 67 -13.64 -2.99 -13.79
C HIS A 67 -14.24 -3.74 -14.98
N THR A 68 -13.38 -4.09 -15.93
CA THR A 68 -13.81 -4.77 -17.16
C THR A 68 -13.81 -6.27 -16.94
N SER A 69 -14.94 -6.93 -17.17
CA SER A 69 -15.02 -8.39 -17.05
C SER A 69 -14.08 -9.09 -18.04
N PRO A 70 -13.61 -10.31 -17.73
CA PRO A 70 -12.76 -11.08 -18.65
C PRO A 70 -13.35 -11.24 -20.07
N GLU A 71 -14.69 -11.30 -20.16
CA GLU A 71 -15.42 -11.45 -21.43
C GLU A 71 -15.42 -10.15 -22.25
N ASP A 72 -15.43 -9.00 -21.57
CA ASP A 72 -15.55 -7.68 -22.17
C ASP A 72 -14.21 -7.11 -22.68
N LEU A 73 -13.06 -7.58 -22.17
CA LEU A 73 -11.75 -7.07 -22.56
C LEU A 73 -11.51 -7.12 -24.08
N SER A 74 -11.74 -8.29 -24.68
CA SER A 74 -11.60 -8.43 -26.14
C SER A 74 -12.68 -7.68 -26.92
N ARG A 75 -13.91 -7.60 -26.37
CA ARG A 75 -15.04 -6.88 -26.98
C ARG A 75 -14.76 -5.39 -27.06
N ALA A 76 -14.19 -4.81 -26.00
CA ALA A 76 -13.83 -3.39 -25.96
C ALA A 76 -12.84 -3.01 -27.07
N ALA A 77 -11.74 -3.75 -27.19
CA ALA A 77 -10.74 -3.50 -28.23
C ALA A 77 -11.29 -3.64 -29.65
N LYS A 78 -12.16 -4.67 -29.87
CA LYS A 78 -12.82 -4.87 -31.15
C LYS A 78 -13.75 -3.70 -31.49
N THR A 79 -14.54 -3.22 -30.52
CA THR A 79 -15.46 -2.08 -30.72
C THR A 79 -14.70 -0.81 -31.11
N VAL A 80 -13.56 -0.52 -30.49
CA VAL A 80 -12.71 0.60 -30.87
C VAL A 80 -12.30 0.53 -32.33
N ASN A 81 -11.76 -0.60 -32.77
CA ASN A 81 -11.22 -0.74 -34.12
C ASN A 81 -12.29 -0.75 -35.21
N GLU A 82 -13.46 -1.32 -34.93
CA GLU A 82 -14.49 -1.53 -35.95
C GLU A 82 -15.50 -0.37 -36.01
N LYS A 83 -15.72 0.38 -34.90
CA LYS A 83 -16.84 1.30 -34.79
C LYS A 83 -16.46 2.75 -34.50
N THR A 84 -15.16 3.05 -34.24
CA THR A 84 -14.74 4.44 -34.01
C THR A 84 -14.00 5.02 -35.22
N ARG A 85 -14.11 6.33 -35.43
CA ARG A 85 -13.56 7.03 -36.60
C ARG A 85 -12.02 7.03 -36.63
N LEU A 86 -11.38 7.23 -35.49
CA LEU A 86 -9.92 7.36 -35.37
C LEU A 86 -9.24 6.08 -34.89
N GLY A 87 -9.99 5.14 -34.33
CA GLY A 87 -9.43 3.89 -33.76
C GLY A 87 -8.45 4.14 -32.64
N ILE A 88 -8.70 5.14 -31.77
CA ILE A 88 -7.85 5.45 -30.63
C ILE A 88 -7.99 4.35 -29.59
N PRO A 89 -6.95 3.57 -29.27
CA PRO A 89 -7.06 2.45 -28.36
C PRO A 89 -7.41 2.90 -26.93
N LEU A 90 -8.15 2.04 -26.19
CA LEU A 90 -8.44 2.25 -24.78
C LEU A 90 -7.23 1.96 -23.90
N ILE A 91 -7.08 2.70 -22.81
CA ILE A 91 -6.31 2.25 -21.65
C ILE A 91 -7.28 1.54 -20.71
N ILE A 92 -7.02 0.28 -20.38
CA ILE A 92 -7.84 -0.48 -19.42
C ILE A 92 -7.09 -0.54 -18.10
N GLY A 93 -7.72 -0.01 -17.04
CA GLY A 93 -7.16 0.04 -15.70
C GLY A 93 -7.93 -0.85 -14.72
N ASP A 94 -7.28 -1.25 -13.65
CA ASP A 94 -7.91 -1.98 -12.55
C ASP A 94 -7.11 -1.83 -11.24
N ASP A 95 -7.74 -2.18 -10.11
CA ASP A 95 -7.08 -2.21 -8.82
C ASP A 95 -6.32 -3.52 -8.63
N CYS A 96 -4.99 -3.45 -8.77
CA CYS A 96 -4.10 -4.56 -8.54
C CYS A 96 -3.11 -4.20 -7.43
N ILE A 97 -3.64 -3.91 -6.24
CA ILE A 97 -2.90 -3.28 -5.13
C ILE A 97 -1.79 -4.22 -4.62
N HIS A 98 -2.08 -5.51 -4.43
CA HIS A 98 -1.11 -6.50 -3.99
C HIS A 98 -1.29 -7.86 -4.71
N GLY A 99 -1.54 -7.81 -6.00
CA GLY A 99 -1.86 -8.89 -6.91
C GLY A 99 -3.01 -8.48 -7.82
N TYR A 100 -3.39 -9.29 -8.80
CA TYR A 100 -4.52 -8.96 -9.66
C TYR A 100 -5.84 -9.27 -8.95
N SER A 101 -6.44 -8.26 -8.33
CA SER A 101 -7.61 -8.35 -7.46
C SER A 101 -8.78 -9.08 -8.08
N PHE A 102 -9.10 -8.77 -9.34
CA PHE A 102 -10.36 -9.15 -9.98
C PHE A 102 -10.22 -10.25 -11.03
N TRP A 103 -9.16 -11.04 -10.94
CA TRP A 103 -8.98 -12.21 -11.78
C TRP A 103 -8.93 -13.50 -10.94
N PRO A 104 -9.87 -14.48 -11.18
CA PRO A 104 -9.89 -15.71 -10.41
C PRO A 104 -8.59 -16.51 -10.57
N GLY A 105 -7.96 -16.85 -9.45
CA GLY A 105 -6.72 -17.62 -9.44
C GLY A 105 -5.44 -16.81 -9.66
N ALA A 106 -5.52 -15.49 -9.79
CA ALA A 106 -4.33 -14.64 -9.76
C ALA A 106 -3.64 -14.70 -8.39
N THR A 107 -2.33 -14.48 -8.39
CA THR A 107 -1.53 -14.51 -7.16
C THR A 107 -1.81 -13.27 -6.31
N ILE A 108 -2.33 -13.48 -5.10
CA ILE A 108 -2.52 -12.41 -4.11
C ILE A 108 -1.38 -12.47 -3.09
N PHE A 109 -0.56 -11.45 -3.11
CA PHE A 109 0.56 -11.22 -2.20
C PHE A 109 0.08 -10.71 -0.83
N PRO A 110 0.95 -10.62 0.20
CA PRO A 110 0.62 -9.83 1.39
C PRO A 110 0.15 -8.41 1.00
N SER A 111 -0.73 -7.82 1.80
CA SER A 111 -1.12 -6.41 1.61
C SER A 111 0.11 -5.49 1.54
N GLN A 112 -0.02 -4.24 1.05
CA GLN A 112 1.13 -3.34 1.02
C GLN A 112 1.74 -3.15 2.41
N LEU A 113 0.91 -3.06 3.46
CA LEU A 113 1.39 -3.01 4.83
C LEU A 113 2.14 -4.29 5.23
N GLY A 114 1.63 -5.46 4.81
CA GLY A 114 2.31 -6.74 4.97
C GLY A 114 3.65 -6.80 4.22
N MET A 115 3.69 -6.31 2.99
CA MET A 115 4.94 -6.18 2.23
C MET A 115 5.94 -5.27 2.96
N ALA A 116 5.46 -4.18 3.56
CA ALA A 116 6.31 -3.24 4.28
C ALA A 116 6.95 -3.84 5.53
N VAL A 117 6.32 -4.85 6.17
CA VAL A 117 6.92 -5.61 7.28
C VAL A 117 8.23 -6.29 6.85
N SER A 118 8.38 -6.65 5.58
CA SER A 118 9.61 -7.26 5.08
C SER A 118 10.82 -6.31 5.07
N TRP A 119 10.60 -5.01 4.92
CA TRP A 119 11.65 -4.01 4.66
C TRP A 119 12.57 -4.43 3.49
N ASP A 120 12.01 -5.13 2.51
CA ASP A 120 12.75 -5.69 1.36
C ASP A 120 12.25 -5.13 0.02
N PRO A 121 12.90 -4.09 -0.50
CA PRO A 121 12.52 -3.51 -1.79
C PRO A 121 12.63 -4.50 -2.97
N ASP A 122 13.54 -5.46 -2.92
CA ASP A 122 13.71 -6.43 -4.01
C ASP A 122 12.54 -7.42 -4.05
N LYS A 123 12.03 -7.86 -2.89
CA LYS A 123 10.84 -8.72 -2.80
C LYS A 123 9.57 -7.97 -3.22
N VAL A 124 9.44 -6.70 -2.83
CA VAL A 124 8.33 -5.84 -3.27
C VAL A 124 8.37 -5.62 -4.78
N LYS A 125 9.55 -5.38 -5.36
CA LYS A 125 9.73 -5.29 -6.82
C LYS A 125 9.36 -6.59 -7.52
N ALA A 126 9.73 -7.75 -6.95
CA ALA A 126 9.39 -9.06 -7.51
C ALA A 126 7.87 -9.30 -7.48
N ALA A 127 7.18 -8.92 -6.40
CA ALA A 127 5.72 -8.98 -6.30
C ALA A 127 5.05 -8.07 -7.35
N GLY A 128 5.52 -6.83 -7.51
CA GLY A 128 5.06 -5.92 -8.57
C GLY A 128 5.31 -6.47 -9.97
N ARG A 129 6.44 -7.15 -10.20
CA ARG A 129 6.75 -7.77 -11.49
C ARG A 129 5.79 -8.94 -11.79
N ALA A 130 5.60 -9.86 -10.85
CA ALA A 130 4.66 -10.98 -10.99
C ALA A 130 3.23 -10.48 -11.25
N THR A 131 2.77 -9.48 -10.50
CA THR A 131 1.47 -8.83 -10.73
C THR A 131 1.36 -8.28 -12.14
N ALA A 132 2.39 -7.56 -12.63
CA ALA A 132 2.38 -7.01 -13.99
C ALA A 132 2.34 -8.10 -15.08
N GLU A 133 3.01 -9.21 -14.87
CA GLU A 133 2.97 -10.35 -15.79
C GLU A 133 1.59 -11.00 -15.87
N GLU A 134 0.94 -11.18 -14.71
CA GLU A 134 -0.43 -11.70 -14.64
C GLU A 134 -1.44 -10.73 -15.26
N VAL A 135 -1.36 -9.44 -14.92
CA VAL A 135 -2.25 -8.41 -15.43
C VAL A 135 -2.11 -8.22 -16.94
N SER A 136 -0.87 -8.09 -17.44
CA SER A 136 -0.61 -7.79 -18.85
C SER A 136 -1.05 -8.89 -19.82
N CYS A 137 -1.16 -10.14 -19.37
CA CYS A 137 -1.63 -11.22 -20.23
C CYS A 137 -3.15 -11.22 -20.41
N THR A 138 -3.90 -10.51 -19.58
CA THR A 138 -5.36 -10.43 -19.62
C THR A 138 -5.90 -9.29 -20.48
N GLY A 139 -5.03 -8.38 -20.94
CA GLY A 139 -5.44 -7.20 -21.72
C GLY A 139 -5.68 -5.95 -20.87
N VAL A 140 -5.34 -5.99 -19.59
CA VAL A 140 -5.31 -4.82 -18.71
C VAL A 140 -3.92 -4.17 -18.78
N HIS A 141 -3.87 -2.84 -18.80
CA HIS A 141 -2.65 -2.08 -19.11
C HIS A 141 -2.14 -1.25 -17.94
N TRP A 142 -2.94 -1.07 -16.90
CA TRP A 142 -2.74 -0.08 -15.87
C TRP A 142 -3.25 -0.58 -14.52
N THR A 143 -2.46 -0.41 -13.46
CA THR A 143 -2.90 -0.65 -12.09
C THR A 143 -2.96 0.65 -11.30
N PHE A 144 -3.94 0.76 -10.39
CA PHE A 144 -4.07 1.90 -9.46
C PHE A 144 -3.27 1.64 -8.18
N SER A 145 -1.99 1.37 -8.35
CA SER A 145 -1.00 1.04 -7.31
C SER A 145 0.39 1.56 -7.73
N PRO A 146 1.29 1.90 -6.78
CA PRO A 146 1.21 1.75 -5.33
C PRO A 146 0.48 2.88 -4.60
N VAL A 147 0.03 2.59 -3.36
CA VAL A 147 -0.52 3.59 -2.44
C VAL A 147 0.60 4.18 -1.58
N LEU A 148 0.76 5.50 -1.62
CA LEU A 148 1.82 6.25 -0.94
C LEU A 148 1.30 7.09 0.24
N CYS A 149 0.05 6.84 0.66
CA CYS A 149 -0.50 7.47 1.84
C CYS A 149 0.28 7.06 3.09
N ILE A 150 0.41 7.97 4.05
CA ILE A 150 1.14 7.73 5.31
C ILE A 150 0.15 7.34 6.39
N ALA A 151 0.33 6.19 7.03
CA ALA A 151 -0.52 5.75 8.14
C ALA A 151 -0.25 6.61 9.40
N ARG A 152 -1.09 7.63 9.65
CA ARG A 152 -1.01 8.49 10.84
C ARG A 152 -2.07 8.13 11.88
N ASP A 153 -3.34 8.22 11.51
CA ASP A 153 -4.44 7.71 12.33
C ASP A 153 -4.82 6.30 11.85
N THR A 154 -4.39 5.30 12.59
CA THR A 154 -4.56 3.90 12.19
C THR A 154 -5.99 3.38 12.32
N ARG A 155 -6.95 4.22 12.72
CA ARG A 155 -8.39 3.92 12.60
C ARG A 155 -8.89 4.02 11.17
N TRP A 156 -8.16 4.69 10.29
CA TRP A 156 -8.48 4.77 8.87
C TRP A 156 -8.60 3.38 8.24
N GLY A 157 -9.61 3.19 7.39
CA GLY A 157 -9.93 1.88 6.82
C GLY A 157 -8.88 1.35 5.85
N ARG A 158 -8.10 2.25 5.21
CA ARG A 158 -7.16 1.94 4.13
C ARG A 158 -5.69 1.86 4.58
N VAL A 159 -5.45 1.57 5.85
CA VAL A 159 -4.07 1.46 6.40
C VAL A 159 -3.31 0.30 5.77
N ASP A 160 -3.96 -0.82 5.50
CA ASP A 160 -3.37 -2.01 4.85
C ASP A 160 -2.88 -1.76 3.42
N GLU A 161 -3.48 -0.77 2.73
CA GLU A 161 -3.03 -0.36 1.40
C GLU A 161 -1.73 0.45 1.43
N THR A 162 -1.28 0.93 2.60
CA THR A 162 -0.09 1.77 2.73
C THR A 162 1.16 0.95 3.03
N PHE A 163 2.35 1.54 2.79
CA PHE A 163 3.61 0.99 3.29
C PHE A 163 3.96 1.45 4.72
N GLY A 164 2.99 1.96 5.49
CA GLY A 164 3.17 2.35 6.88
C GLY A 164 3.26 3.85 7.13
N GLU A 165 4.03 4.26 8.16
CA GLU A 165 4.02 5.62 8.68
C GLU A 165 5.22 6.49 8.27
N ASP A 166 6.26 5.88 7.68
CA ASP A 166 7.52 6.56 7.40
C ASP A 166 7.69 6.93 5.93
N PRO A 167 7.93 8.22 5.59
CA PRO A 167 8.06 8.69 4.20
C PRO A 167 9.23 8.05 3.44
N MET A 168 10.35 7.76 4.12
CA MET A 168 11.52 7.16 3.48
C MET A 168 11.25 5.71 3.11
N LEU A 169 10.71 4.93 4.04
CA LEU A 169 10.34 3.53 3.81
C LEU A 169 9.28 3.41 2.69
N ILE A 170 8.23 4.23 2.75
CA ILE A 170 7.19 4.31 1.71
C ILE A 170 7.84 4.61 0.35
N GLY A 171 8.70 5.60 0.28
CA GLY A 171 9.37 6.01 -0.96
C GLY A 171 10.24 4.89 -1.56
N GLU A 172 11.00 4.15 -0.72
CA GLU A 172 11.81 3.01 -1.17
C GLU A 172 10.95 1.87 -1.73
N LEU A 173 9.96 1.44 -0.97
CA LEU A 173 9.11 0.31 -1.35
C LEU A 173 8.21 0.64 -2.55
N ALA A 174 7.64 1.85 -2.59
CA ALA A 174 6.84 2.31 -3.72
C ALA A 174 7.68 2.42 -5.01
N SER A 175 8.92 2.95 -4.93
CA SER A 175 9.83 3.00 -6.08
C SER A 175 10.16 1.59 -6.60
N ALA A 176 10.37 0.65 -5.70
CA ALA A 176 10.61 -0.74 -6.05
C ALA A 176 9.39 -1.36 -6.76
N MET A 177 8.18 -1.12 -6.23
CA MET A 177 6.94 -1.62 -6.81
C MET A 177 6.67 -1.01 -8.19
N VAL A 178 6.87 0.30 -8.39
CA VAL A 178 6.79 0.97 -9.70
C VAL A 178 7.74 0.34 -10.71
N LYS A 179 8.99 0.07 -10.30
CA LYS A 179 9.97 -0.64 -11.16
C LYS A 179 9.50 -2.03 -11.53
N GLY A 180 8.87 -2.75 -10.60
CA GLY A 180 8.26 -4.05 -10.84
C GLY A 180 7.15 -3.96 -11.89
N TYR A 181 6.16 -3.12 -11.68
CA TYR A 181 5.04 -2.93 -12.60
C TYR A 181 5.47 -2.49 -13.99
N GLN A 182 6.34 -1.48 -14.08
CA GLN A 182 6.75 -0.89 -15.36
C GLN A 182 7.94 -1.61 -16.02
N GLY A 183 8.39 -2.75 -15.47
CA GLY A 183 9.50 -3.54 -16.04
C GLY A 183 10.84 -2.80 -16.07
N GLY A 184 11.02 -1.82 -15.15
CA GLY A 184 12.23 -0.99 -15.08
C GLY A 184 12.30 0.13 -16.11
N ALA A 185 11.26 0.35 -16.93
CA ALA A 185 11.22 1.45 -17.89
C ALA A 185 11.24 2.81 -17.19
N LYS A 186 12.09 3.71 -17.67
CA LYS A 186 12.23 5.08 -17.17
C LYS A 186 11.16 6.01 -17.74
N ALA A 187 11.10 7.23 -17.19
CA ALA A 187 10.22 8.27 -17.73
C ALA A 187 10.45 8.48 -19.23
N GLY A 188 9.36 8.43 -20.01
CA GLY A 188 9.38 8.60 -21.46
C GLY A 188 9.80 7.36 -22.28
N GLU A 189 10.28 6.30 -21.66
CA GLU A 189 10.58 5.04 -22.36
C GLU A 189 9.32 4.20 -22.57
N GLY A 190 9.28 3.43 -23.68
CA GLY A 190 8.20 2.45 -23.92
C GLY A 190 8.19 1.35 -22.89
N LEU A 191 7.00 0.86 -22.54
CA LEU A 191 6.86 -0.25 -21.59
C LEU A 191 6.99 -1.60 -22.32
N PRO A 192 7.72 -2.56 -21.71
CA PRO A 192 7.73 -3.95 -22.19
C PRO A 192 6.31 -4.53 -22.30
N LYS A 193 6.09 -5.50 -23.18
CA LYS A 193 4.76 -6.11 -23.39
C LYS A 193 4.18 -6.79 -22.15
N ASN A 194 5.02 -7.29 -21.27
CA ASN A 194 4.64 -7.93 -20.02
C ASN A 194 4.66 -6.97 -18.81
N ALA A 195 4.74 -5.65 -19.06
CA ALA A 195 4.68 -4.59 -18.05
C ALA A 195 3.36 -3.80 -18.18
N ILE A 196 2.98 -3.14 -17.10
CA ILE A 196 1.79 -2.30 -16.99
C ILE A 196 2.17 -0.92 -16.44
N LEU A 197 1.32 0.07 -16.64
CA LEU A 197 1.45 1.38 -15.99
C LEU A 197 1.23 1.24 -14.48
N ALA A 198 2.04 1.92 -13.69
CA ALA A 198 1.81 2.17 -12.28
C ALA A 198 1.04 3.47 -12.07
N CYS A 199 0.31 3.57 -10.96
CA CYS A 199 -0.40 4.77 -10.54
C CYS A 199 -0.12 5.06 -9.07
N ALA A 200 0.72 6.02 -8.78
CA ALA A 200 0.97 6.42 -7.40
C ALA A 200 -0.25 7.17 -6.83
N LYS A 201 -0.80 6.68 -5.71
CA LYS A 201 -2.01 7.21 -5.08
C LYS A 201 -1.91 7.27 -3.57
N HIS A 202 -2.68 8.08 -2.87
CA HIS A 202 -3.56 9.14 -3.38
C HIS A 202 -2.88 10.49 -3.13
N PHE A 203 -2.63 11.23 -4.19
CA PHE A 203 -1.86 12.47 -4.18
C PHE A 203 -2.71 13.65 -3.73
N ALA A 204 -2.42 14.26 -2.56
CA ALA A 204 -1.56 13.83 -1.46
C ALA A 204 -2.15 14.29 -0.13
N GLY A 205 -1.93 13.49 0.95
CA GLY A 205 -2.43 13.85 2.28
C GLY A 205 -3.71 13.14 2.71
N TYR A 206 -4.23 12.25 1.92
CA TYR A 206 -5.52 11.57 2.09
C TYR A 206 -5.68 10.86 3.44
N SER A 207 -4.63 10.28 3.99
CA SER A 207 -4.65 9.56 5.28
C SER A 207 -4.62 10.46 6.52
N GLU A 208 -4.49 11.77 6.37
CA GLU A 208 -4.49 12.74 7.49
C GLU A 208 -5.88 13.32 7.75
N THR A 209 -6.91 12.60 7.44
CA THR A 209 -8.30 13.01 7.69
C THR A 209 -8.64 13.02 9.17
N GLN A 210 -9.53 13.93 9.58
CA GLN A 210 -9.84 14.14 10.99
C GLN A 210 -10.56 12.94 11.61
N GLY A 211 -9.99 12.43 12.70
CA GLY A 211 -10.57 11.33 13.48
C GLY A 211 -10.52 9.99 12.78
N GLY A 212 -9.57 9.78 11.87
CA GLY A 212 -9.38 8.54 11.11
C GLY A 212 -10.51 8.25 10.12
N ARG A 213 -11.44 9.20 9.89
CA ARG A 213 -12.55 9.02 8.93
C ARG A 213 -12.04 9.03 7.50
N ASP A 214 -12.76 8.37 6.62
CA ASP A 214 -12.41 8.35 5.22
C ASP A 214 -12.91 9.61 4.50
N ALA A 215 -12.17 10.06 3.47
CA ALA A 215 -12.55 11.13 2.54
C ALA A 215 -12.97 12.47 3.19
N SER A 216 -12.47 12.80 4.38
CA SER A 216 -12.76 14.05 5.06
C SER A 216 -11.66 15.09 4.83
N GLU A 217 -11.81 16.31 5.39
CA GLU A 217 -10.77 17.32 5.37
C GLU A 217 -9.47 16.80 6.02
N ALA A 218 -8.35 17.05 5.36
CA ALA A 218 -7.02 16.85 5.89
C ALA A 218 -6.47 18.17 6.42
N ASP A 219 -6.27 18.28 7.73
CA ASP A 219 -5.73 19.49 8.38
C ASP A 219 -4.21 19.57 8.16
N LEU A 220 -3.84 19.89 6.94
CA LEU A 220 -2.46 19.93 6.47
C LEU A 220 -2.10 21.32 5.97
N SER A 221 -1.11 21.94 6.60
CA SER A 221 -0.41 23.08 6.01
C SER A 221 0.51 22.64 4.87
N HIS A 222 0.88 23.56 3.98
CA HIS A 222 1.92 23.32 2.96
C HIS A 222 3.22 22.83 3.59
N ARG A 223 3.59 23.38 4.76
CA ARG A 223 4.75 22.92 5.53
C ARG A 223 4.64 21.43 5.89
N LYS A 224 3.51 20.98 6.42
CA LYS A 224 3.31 19.57 6.81
C LYS A 224 3.29 18.64 5.60
N LEU A 225 2.70 19.10 4.48
CA LEU A 225 2.75 18.38 3.20
C LEU A 225 4.19 18.16 2.72
N GLU A 226 5.01 19.24 2.69
CA GLU A 226 6.42 19.18 2.28
C GLU A 226 7.27 18.35 3.24
N SER A 227 6.93 18.33 4.53
CA SER A 227 7.69 17.58 5.53
C SER A 227 7.55 16.07 5.32
N TRP A 228 6.32 15.59 5.06
CA TRP A 228 6.01 14.18 5.20
C TRP A 228 5.31 13.57 3.99
N PHE A 229 4.27 14.24 3.45
CA PHE A 229 3.35 13.61 2.50
C PHE A 229 3.82 13.68 1.05
N LEU A 230 4.56 14.71 0.67
CA LEU A 230 5.07 14.88 -0.69
C LEU A 230 6.35 14.11 -1.01
N PRO A 231 7.30 13.87 -0.07
CA PRO A 231 8.56 13.20 -0.38
C PRO A 231 8.42 11.83 -1.06
N PRO A 232 7.52 10.91 -0.63
CA PRO A 232 7.35 9.63 -1.33
C PRO A 232 6.89 9.79 -2.78
N PHE A 233 5.97 10.73 -3.04
CA PHE A 233 5.47 11.02 -4.38
C PHE A 233 6.54 11.66 -5.29
N GLU A 234 7.33 12.60 -4.75
CA GLU A 234 8.44 13.20 -5.49
C GLU A 234 9.44 12.13 -5.92
N ARG A 235 9.71 11.16 -5.05
CA ARG A 235 10.61 10.06 -5.34
C ARG A 235 10.11 9.20 -6.49
N VAL A 236 8.85 8.74 -6.46
CA VAL A 236 8.30 7.90 -7.54
C VAL A 236 8.08 8.68 -8.83
N ALA A 237 7.86 10.00 -8.78
CA ALA A 237 7.87 10.86 -9.95
C ALA A 237 9.23 10.84 -10.65
N LYS A 238 10.32 10.94 -9.88
CA LYS A 238 11.70 10.84 -10.39
C LYS A 238 12.04 9.45 -10.94
N GLU A 239 11.45 8.38 -10.38
CA GLU A 239 11.58 7.02 -10.91
C GLU A 239 10.84 6.81 -12.24
N GLY A 240 9.94 7.71 -12.64
CA GLY A 240 9.20 7.64 -13.89
C GLY A 240 7.87 6.91 -13.80
N CYS A 241 7.22 6.95 -12.62
CA CYS A 241 5.84 6.49 -12.46
C CYS A 241 4.95 7.15 -13.52
N GLY A 242 4.18 6.34 -14.27
CA GLY A 242 3.45 6.81 -15.44
C GLY A 242 2.24 7.68 -15.12
N THR A 243 1.60 7.43 -13.99
CA THR A 243 0.36 8.13 -13.60
C THR A 243 0.31 8.40 -12.11
N PHE A 244 -0.41 9.44 -11.72
CA PHE A 244 -0.76 9.75 -10.33
C PHE A 244 -2.28 9.87 -10.22
N MET A 245 -2.84 9.36 -9.12
CA MET A 245 -4.26 9.51 -8.79
C MET A 245 -4.41 10.38 -7.55
N LEU A 246 -5.43 11.26 -7.57
CA LEU A 246 -5.75 12.15 -6.46
C LEU A 246 -6.44 11.40 -5.31
N GLY A 247 -6.47 12.00 -4.14
CA GLY A 247 -7.35 11.59 -3.06
C GLY A 247 -8.70 12.33 -3.08
N TYR A 248 -9.53 12.07 -2.08
CA TYR A 248 -10.86 12.66 -1.93
C TYR A 248 -10.86 13.91 -1.03
N GLU A 249 -9.81 14.10 -0.26
CA GLU A 249 -9.73 15.09 0.80
C GLU A 249 -9.72 16.54 0.29
N SER A 250 -10.06 17.46 1.20
CA SER A 250 -9.78 18.88 1.08
C SER A 250 -8.56 19.26 1.92
N ILE A 251 -7.71 20.13 1.40
CA ILE A 251 -6.56 20.70 2.10
C ILE A 251 -6.76 22.21 2.22
N GLU A 252 -6.72 22.75 3.42
CA GLU A 252 -6.99 24.18 3.68
C GLU A 252 -8.32 24.64 3.06
N GLY A 253 -9.34 23.74 3.08
CA GLY A 253 -10.68 24.00 2.54
C GLY A 253 -10.78 23.89 1.01
N VAL A 254 -9.71 23.50 0.30
CA VAL A 254 -9.71 23.31 -1.15
C VAL A 254 -9.67 21.80 -1.46
N PRO A 255 -10.71 21.22 -2.10
CA PRO A 255 -10.61 19.84 -2.57
C PRO A 255 -9.39 19.65 -3.46
N VAL A 256 -8.65 18.57 -3.28
CA VAL A 256 -7.40 18.32 -4.03
C VAL A 256 -7.61 18.37 -5.54
N THR A 257 -8.79 17.98 -6.02
CA THR A 257 -9.20 18.06 -7.44
C THR A 257 -9.07 19.47 -8.02
N PHE A 258 -9.19 20.51 -7.19
CA PHE A 258 -9.10 21.92 -7.60
C PHE A 258 -7.87 22.65 -7.04
N ASN A 259 -6.97 21.92 -6.37
CA ASN A 259 -5.80 22.50 -5.73
C ASN A 259 -4.69 22.77 -6.75
N LYS A 260 -4.75 23.94 -7.40
CA LYS A 260 -3.78 24.35 -8.41
C LYS A 260 -2.34 24.35 -7.89
N TRP A 261 -2.12 24.78 -6.62
CA TRP A 261 -0.79 24.76 -6.04
C TRP A 261 -0.21 23.33 -6.04
N LEU A 262 -0.99 22.34 -5.62
CA LEU A 262 -0.56 20.97 -5.58
C LEU A 262 -0.34 20.38 -6.98
N LEU A 263 -1.32 20.53 -7.87
CA LEU A 263 -1.37 19.86 -9.17
C LEU A 263 -0.52 20.54 -10.25
N THR A 264 -0.56 21.87 -10.29
CA THR A 264 0.15 22.64 -11.32
C THR A 264 1.48 23.15 -10.80
N ASP A 265 1.49 23.91 -9.69
CA ASP A 265 2.71 24.62 -9.28
C ASP A 265 3.74 23.63 -8.72
N LYS A 266 3.33 22.69 -7.87
CA LYS A 266 4.21 21.67 -7.29
C LYS A 266 4.51 20.55 -8.28
N LEU A 267 3.51 19.78 -8.70
CA LEU A 267 3.69 18.57 -9.51
C LEU A 267 4.28 18.91 -10.89
N ARG A 268 3.61 19.78 -11.65
CA ARG A 268 4.06 20.13 -13.00
C ARG A 268 5.20 21.15 -13.00
N GLY A 269 5.09 22.17 -12.15
CA GLY A 269 6.05 23.29 -12.07
C GLY A 269 7.36 22.91 -11.44
N ALA A 270 7.35 22.52 -10.15
CA ALA A 270 8.57 22.22 -9.38
C ALA A 270 9.19 20.88 -9.75
N TRP A 271 8.40 19.80 -9.80
CA TRP A 271 8.91 18.44 -10.07
C TRP A 271 9.07 18.12 -11.55
N LYS A 272 8.51 18.96 -12.45
CA LYS A 272 8.51 18.72 -13.92
C LYS A 272 7.90 17.37 -14.30
N TYR A 273 6.91 16.92 -13.57
CA TYR A 273 6.26 15.64 -13.82
C TYR A 273 5.45 15.68 -15.12
N ASN A 274 5.72 14.76 -16.04
CA ASN A 274 5.12 14.68 -17.37
C ASN A 274 4.11 13.54 -17.53
N GLY A 275 3.90 12.72 -16.48
CA GLY A 275 2.91 11.65 -16.51
C GLY A 275 1.47 12.18 -16.46
N THR A 276 0.50 11.30 -16.55
CA THR A 276 -0.92 11.63 -16.50
C THR A 276 -1.43 11.69 -15.08
N LEU A 277 -2.25 12.69 -14.78
CA LEU A 277 -2.93 12.85 -13.51
C LEU A 277 -4.39 12.42 -13.69
N ILE A 278 -4.86 11.50 -12.87
CA ILE A 278 -6.26 11.06 -12.85
C ILE A 278 -6.91 11.42 -11.51
N THR A 279 -8.20 11.79 -11.55
CA THR A 279 -9.00 11.93 -10.33
C THR A 279 -9.28 10.56 -9.72
N ASP A 280 -9.71 10.50 -8.46
CA ASP A 280 -10.33 9.32 -7.90
C ASP A 280 -11.83 9.26 -8.27
N TRP A 281 -12.54 8.25 -7.78
CA TRP A 281 -13.93 7.93 -8.12
C TRP A 281 -14.88 9.10 -7.87
N ASP A 282 -15.45 9.60 -8.95
CA ASP A 282 -16.42 10.71 -8.99
C ASP A 282 -15.97 12.00 -8.29
N ASN A 283 -14.66 12.25 -8.16
CA ASN A 283 -14.15 13.46 -7.47
C ASN A 283 -14.71 14.77 -8.06
N VAL A 284 -14.89 14.83 -9.38
CA VAL A 284 -15.46 16.03 -10.01
C VAL A 284 -16.94 16.16 -9.68
N GLY A 285 -17.69 15.04 -9.70
CA GLY A 285 -19.10 15.02 -9.32
C GLY A 285 -19.34 15.33 -7.85
N ARG A 286 -18.54 14.75 -6.95
CA ARG A 286 -18.61 14.99 -5.50
C ARG A 286 -18.50 16.46 -5.13
N SER A 287 -17.79 17.26 -5.92
CA SER A 287 -17.69 18.71 -5.71
C SER A 287 -19.02 19.44 -5.85
N VAL A 288 -19.98 18.86 -6.56
CA VAL A 288 -21.34 19.39 -6.77
C VAL A 288 -22.30 18.84 -5.74
N TRP A 289 -22.41 17.50 -5.63
CA TRP A 289 -23.48 16.88 -4.85
C TRP A 289 -23.12 16.61 -3.37
N GLU A 290 -21.84 16.50 -3.04
CA GLU A 290 -21.37 16.20 -1.67
C GLU A 290 -20.71 17.41 -1.01
N GLN A 291 -19.64 17.94 -1.62
CA GLN A 291 -18.84 19.03 -1.05
C GLN A 291 -19.46 20.40 -1.24
N HIS A 292 -20.39 20.55 -2.21
CA HIS A 292 -21.10 21.79 -2.55
C HIS A 292 -20.18 23.00 -2.81
N VAL A 293 -18.98 22.76 -3.35
CA VAL A 293 -18.00 23.80 -3.72
C VAL A 293 -18.12 24.24 -5.17
N LYS A 294 -18.93 23.55 -5.98
CA LYS A 294 -19.25 23.90 -7.36
C LYS A 294 -20.77 23.95 -7.54
N PRO A 295 -21.27 24.95 -8.29
CA PRO A 295 -22.72 25.13 -8.49
C PRO A 295 -23.33 24.08 -9.42
N ASP A 296 -22.54 23.56 -10.36
CA ASP A 296 -22.94 22.60 -11.39
C ASP A 296 -21.73 21.90 -12.03
N TYR A 297 -21.99 20.92 -12.88
CA TYR A 297 -20.97 20.14 -13.55
C TYR A 297 -20.18 20.91 -14.61
N VAL A 298 -20.72 22.01 -15.16
CA VAL A 298 -19.99 22.85 -16.14
C VAL A 298 -18.83 23.56 -15.44
N HIS A 299 -19.11 24.19 -14.30
CA HIS A 299 -18.07 24.82 -13.47
C HIS A 299 -17.11 23.82 -12.87
N ALA A 300 -17.61 22.66 -12.40
CA ALA A 300 -16.78 21.60 -11.86
C ALA A 300 -15.78 21.07 -12.91
N ALA A 301 -16.25 20.78 -14.13
CA ALA A 301 -15.41 20.32 -15.22
C ALA A 301 -14.36 21.36 -15.62
N ALA A 302 -14.78 22.62 -15.81
CA ALA A 302 -13.87 23.69 -16.18
C ALA A 302 -12.76 23.89 -15.15
N ASP A 303 -13.10 23.92 -13.86
CA ASP A 303 -12.13 24.19 -12.80
C ASP A 303 -11.22 22.99 -12.53
N ALA A 304 -11.71 21.77 -12.70
CA ALA A 304 -10.87 20.56 -12.62
C ALA A 304 -9.79 20.57 -13.70
N VAL A 305 -10.13 20.88 -14.96
CA VAL A 305 -9.15 20.97 -16.05
C VAL A 305 -8.17 22.12 -15.81
N LYS A 306 -8.64 23.30 -15.39
CA LYS A 306 -7.78 24.46 -15.08
C LYS A 306 -6.82 24.20 -13.92
N ALA A 307 -7.20 23.33 -12.97
CA ALA A 307 -6.33 22.93 -11.88
C ALA A 307 -5.20 21.98 -12.32
N GLY A 308 -5.36 21.29 -13.46
CA GLY A 308 -4.32 20.42 -14.03
C GLY A 308 -4.67 18.94 -14.10
N ASN A 309 -5.94 18.55 -13.92
CA ASN A 309 -6.39 17.18 -14.14
C ASN A 309 -6.38 16.82 -15.61
N ASP A 310 -5.92 15.61 -15.92
CA ASP A 310 -5.89 15.08 -17.29
C ASP A 310 -7.03 14.11 -17.55
N LEU A 311 -7.23 13.15 -16.64
CA LEU A 311 -8.22 12.10 -16.75
C LEU A 311 -9.20 12.16 -15.58
N VAL A 312 -10.50 12.01 -15.86
CA VAL A 312 -11.58 12.07 -14.86
C VAL A 312 -12.21 10.69 -14.70
N MET A 313 -12.12 10.13 -13.49
CA MET A 313 -12.68 8.84 -13.16
C MET A 313 -14.16 8.97 -12.79
N THR A 314 -14.99 8.19 -13.43
CA THR A 314 -16.40 7.90 -13.09
C THR A 314 -17.32 9.09 -12.79
N THR A 315 -17.06 10.24 -13.42
CA THR A 315 -18.01 11.38 -13.46
C THR A 315 -18.61 11.50 -14.87
N PRO A 316 -19.69 10.77 -15.22
CA PRO A 316 -20.25 10.80 -16.58
C PRO A 316 -20.67 12.19 -17.06
N GLN A 317 -21.11 13.05 -16.12
CA GLN A 317 -21.55 14.42 -16.39
C GLN A 317 -20.39 15.36 -16.80
N PHE A 318 -19.15 14.93 -16.60
CA PHE A 318 -17.96 15.67 -17.06
C PHE A 318 -18.00 15.87 -18.58
N TYR A 319 -18.52 14.89 -19.35
CA TYR A 319 -18.57 14.95 -20.81
C TYR A 319 -19.32 16.19 -21.31
N GLU A 320 -20.59 16.31 -20.96
CA GLU A 320 -21.41 17.44 -21.34
C GLU A 320 -20.92 18.74 -20.67
N GLY A 321 -20.48 18.65 -19.40
CA GLY A 321 -19.98 19.81 -18.65
C GLY A 321 -18.75 20.46 -19.28
N ALA A 322 -17.74 19.67 -19.67
CA ALA A 322 -16.53 20.18 -20.30
C ALA A 322 -16.78 20.76 -21.71
N ILE A 323 -17.60 20.07 -22.50
CA ILE A 323 -18.00 20.56 -23.84
C ILE A 323 -18.74 21.92 -23.75
N GLU A 324 -19.68 22.05 -22.82
CA GLU A 324 -20.41 23.31 -22.60
C GLU A 324 -19.50 24.41 -22.07
N ALA A 325 -18.56 24.07 -21.17
CA ALA A 325 -17.59 25.02 -20.65
C ALA A 325 -16.71 25.62 -21.76
N VAL A 326 -16.28 24.80 -22.73
CA VAL A 326 -15.53 25.31 -23.90
C VAL A 326 -16.43 26.15 -24.79
N LYS A 327 -17.64 25.71 -25.13
CA LYS A 327 -18.59 26.45 -26.00
C LYS A 327 -18.97 27.81 -25.43
N THR A 328 -19.05 27.93 -24.11
CA THR A 328 -19.38 29.19 -23.42
C THR A 328 -18.16 30.06 -23.11
N GLY A 329 -16.96 29.61 -23.44
CA GLY A 329 -15.70 30.31 -23.15
C GLY A 329 -15.28 30.29 -21.67
N LEU A 330 -15.89 29.43 -20.85
CA LEU A 330 -15.51 29.22 -19.45
C LEU A 330 -14.20 28.43 -19.36
N LEU A 331 -13.92 27.56 -20.33
CA LEU A 331 -12.71 26.78 -20.44
C LEU A 331 -12.06 26.99 -21.82
N ASP A 332 -10.73 27.21 -21.82
CA ASP A 332 -9.96 27.28 -23.07
C ASP A 332 -9.71 25.87 -23.60
N GLU A 333 -10.02 25.60 -24.87
CA GLU A 333 -9.82 24.30 -25.49
C GLU A 333 -8.35 23.84 -25.46
N SER A 334 -7.38 24.76 -25.43
CA SER A 334 -5.97 24.44 -25.35
C SER A 334 -5.60 23.66 -24.09
N LEU A 335 -6.32 23.83 -22.98
CA LEU A 335 -6.12 23.04 -21.74
C LEU A 335 -6.62 21.61 -21.90
N ILE A 336 -7.66 21.40 -22.70
CA ILE A 336 -8.11 20.06 -23.11
C ILE A 336 -7.05 19.41 -24.01
N ASP A 337 -6.49 20.15 -24.98
CA ASP A 337 -5.43 19.66 -25.86
C ASP A 337 -4.19 19.22 -25.07
N ASP A 338 -3.79 19.97 -24.06
CA ASP A 338 -2.68 19.63 -23.17
C ASP A 338 -2.95 18.32 -22.39
N ALA A 339 -4.14 18.16 -21.83
CA ALA A 339 -4.53 16.95 -21.11
C ALA A 339 -4.56 15.73 -22.04
N VAL A 340 -5.22 15.86 -23.19
CA VAL A 340 -5.32 14.79 -24.19
C VAL A 340 -3.94 14.40 -24.72
N SER A 341 -3.04 15.37 -24.95
CA SER A 341 -1.67 15.08 -25.35
C SER A 341 -0.94 14.16 -24.37
N ARG A 342 -1.10 14.36 -23.06
CA ARG A 342 -0.52 13.49 -22.03
C ARG A 342 -1.16 12.10 -22.02
N ILE A 343 -2.47 12.01 -22.20
CA ILE A 343 -3.19 10.73 -22.31
C ILE A 343 -2.74 9.95 -23.54
N LEU A 344 -2.65 10.60 -24.70
CA LEU A 344 -2.17 9.99 -25.93
C LEU A 344 -0.70 9.52 -25.78
N ALA A 345 0.15 10.29 -25.08
CA ALA A 345 1.51 9.91 -24.78
C ALA A 345 1.59 8.60 -24.01
N LEU A 346 0.69 8.35 -23.04
CA LEU A 346 0.62 7.04 -22.37
C LEU A 346 0.26 5.89 -23.33
N LYS A 347 -0.70 6.12 -24.23
CA LYS A 347 -1.12 5.13 -25.23
C LYS A 347 0.02 4.75 -26.17
N PHE A 348 0.80 5.75 -26.62
CA PHE A 348 2.01 5.51 -27.42
C PHE A 348 3.11 4.83 -26.60
N ARG A 349 3.32 5.22 -25.35
CA ARG A 349 4.28 4.59 -24.42
C ARG A 349 3.96 3.11 -24.18
N LEU A 350 2.69 2.75 -24.12
CA LEU A 350 2.22 1.37 -24.04
C LEU A 350 2.32 0.63 -25.39
N GLY A 351 2.49 1.34 -26.51
CA GLY A 351 2.51 0.78 -27.85
C GLY A 351 1.15 0.27 -28.34
N LEU A 352 0.05 0.84 -27.80
CA LEU A 352 -1.32 0.33 -28.05
C LEU A 352 -1.80 0.54 -29.49
N PHE A 353 -1.24 1.49 -30.20
CA PHE A 353 -1.56 1.73 -31.62
C PHE A 353 -1.01 0.65 -32.55
N GLU A 354 0.12 0.02 -32.17
CA GLU A 354 0.76 -1.07 -32.91
C GLU A 354 0.29 -2.42 -32.44
N ASP A 355 0.05 -2.55 -31.12
CA ASP A 355 -0.37 -3.79 -30.46
C ASP A 355 -1.39 -3.46 -29.36
N PRO A 356 -2.68 -3.72 -29.55
CA PRO A 356 -3.72 -3.41 -28.58
C PRO A 356 -3.63 -4.28 -27.31
N ARG A 357 -2.60 -5.14 -27.18
CA ARG A 357 -2.34 -5.97 -26.01
C ARG A 357 -3.56 -6.78 -25.58
N LEU A 358 -4.21 -7.45 -26.50
CA LEU A 358 -5.39 -8.27 -26.27
C LEU A 358 -5.11 -9.41 -25.27
N PRO A 359 -6.16 -9.95 -24.61
CA PRO A 359 -6.05 -11.15 -23.80
C PRO A 359 -5.38 -12.30 -24.56
N ASP A 360 -4.37 -12.91 -23.97
CA ASP A 360 -3.61 -14.02 -24.53
C ASP A 360 -3.88 -15.29 -23.73
N ALA A 361 -4.76 -16.15 -24.25
CA ALA A 361 -5.23 -17.35 -23.56
C ALA A 361 -4.08 -18.31 -23.17
N GLU A 362 -3.04 -18.43 -23.99
CA GLU A 362 -1.90 -19.30 -23.67
C GLU A 362 -1.04 -18.72 -22.55
N ARG A 363 -0.81 -17.40 -22.56
CA ARG A 363 -0.11 -16.71 -21.49
C ARG A 363 -0.94 -16.71 -20.19
N ILE A 364 -2.23 -16.44 -20.25
CA ILE A 364 -3.13 -16.51 -19.10
C ILE A 364 -2.98 -17.86 -18.39
N LYS A 365 -3.08 -18.96 -19.15
CA LYS A 365 -2.95 -20.31 -18.60
C LYS A 365 -1.55 -20.59 -18.01
N ALA A 366 -0.52 -20.02 -18.59
CA ALA A 366 0.87 -20.27 -18.18
C ALA A 366 1.32 -19.42 -17.00
N VAL A 367 0.77 -18.21 -16.84
CA VAL A 367 1.31 -17.17 -15.96
C VAL A 367 0.43 -16.96 -14.72
N ILE A 368 -0.91 -16.93 -14.89
CA ILE A 368 -1.83 -16.68 -13.78
C ILE A 368 -1.67 -17.75 -12.69
N GLY A 369 -1.36 -17.33 -11.48
CA GLY A 369 -1.19 -18.22 -10.32
C GLY A 369 -0.06 -19.24 -10.49
N SER A 370 0.93 -18.99 -11.34
CA SER A 370 2.01 -19.92 -11.64
C SER A 370 2.79 -20.34 -10.39
N ALA A 371 3.43 -21.51 -10.44
CA ALA A 371 4.24 -21.99 -9.32
C ALA A 371 5.39 -21.03 -8.97
N GLU A 372 5.94 -20.31 -9.95
CA GLU A 372 6.96 -19.29 -9.74
C GLU A 372 6.40 -18.10 -8.95
N HIS A 373 5.23 -17.59 -9.34
CA HIS A 373 4.58 -16.49 -8.63
C HIS A 373 4.14 -16.90 -7.21
N GLN A 374 3.65 -18.13 -7.04
CA GLN A 374 3.32 -18.67 -5.71
C GLN A 374 4.58 -18.84 -4.83
N GLN A 375 5.72 -19.18 -5.42
CA GLN A 375 6.99 -19.24 -4.69
C GLN A 375 7.46 -17.82 -4.28
N THR A 376 7.36 -16.84 -5.17
CA THR A 376 7.64 -15.41 -4.86
C THR A 376 6.75 -14.92 -3.73
N ASN A 377 5.45 -15.29 -3.77
CA ASN A 377 4.50 -14.98 -2.70
C ASN A 377 4.93 -15.58 -1.35
N LEU A 378 5.30 -16.88 -1.33
CA LEU A 378 5.75 -17.53 -0.10
C LEU A 378 7.02 -16.87 0.48
N GLU A 379 7.98 -16.53 -0.37
CA GLU A 379 9.20 -15.86 0.07
C GLU A 379 8.91 -14.51 0.71
N LEU A 380 8.06 -13.70 0.08
CA LEU A 380 7.65 -12.42 0.66
C LEU A 380 6.81 -12.62 1.94
N ALA A 381 5.87 -13.58 1.95
CA ALA A 381 5.06 -13.86 3.13
C ALA A 381 5.89 -14.27 4.36
N ARG A 382 7.00 -15.02 4.17
CA ARG A 382 7.93 -15.38 5.26
C ARG A 382 8.57 -14.16 5.91
N GLU A 383 8.85 -13.12 5.13
CA GLU A 383 9.44 -11.87 5.61
C GLU A 383 8.39 -10.86 6.09
N SER A 384 7.12 -11.09 5.75
CA SER A 384 5.97 -10.23 6.10
C SER A 384 5.31 -10.56 7.44
N VAL A 385 5.92 -11.43 8.25
CA VAL A 385 5.45 -11.75 9.60
C VAL A 385 6.42 -11.19 10.63
N ALA A 386 5.93 -10.36 11.54
CA ALA A 386 6.72 -9.81 12.64
C ALA A 386 6.50 -10.61 13.93
N LEU A 387 7.59 -11.05 14.56
CA LEU A 387 7.57 -11.57 15.91
C LEU A 387 7.67 -10.39 16.89
N LEU A 388 6.58 -10.08 17.58
CA LEU A 388 6.48 -8.89 18.44
C LEU A 388 6.84 -9.18 19.90
N ARG A 389 6.59 -10.39 20.37
CA ARG A 389 6.99 -10.88 21.68
C ARG A 389 7.26 -12.37 21.63
N ASN A 390 8.26 -12.84 22.41
CA ASN A 390 8.56 -14.24 22.58
C ASN A 390 8.93 -14.54 24.04
N ASP A 391 8.08 -15.28 24.73
CA ASP A 391 8.30 -15.75 26.11
C ASP A 391 9.12 -17.04 26.16
N GLY A 392 9.73 -17.45 25.06
CA GLY A 392 10.48 -18.70 24.91
C GLY A 392 9.63 -19.84 24.34
N THR A 393 8.36 -19.61 24.03
CA THR A 393 7.51 -20.58 23.34
C THR A 393 7.99 -20.85 21.91
N LEU A 394 8.45 -19.84 21.22
CA LEU A 394 8.91 -19.94 19.83
C LEU A 394 10.45 -19.97 19.73
N PRO A 395 11.01 -20.77 18.80
CA PRO A 395 10.34 -21.71 17.93
C PRO A 395 9.87 -22.96 18.66
N PHE A 396 8.67 -23.44 18.35
CA PHE A 396 8.11 -24.63 18.96
C PHE A 396 8.51 -25.88 18.17
N ALA A 397 9.08 -26.89 18.84
CA ALA A 397 9.44 -28.13 18.17
C ALA A 397 8.18 -28.99 17.92
N ALA A 398 7.80 -29.20 16.67
CA ALA A 398 6.62 -29.97 16.29
C ALA A 398 6.61 -31.39 16.95
N SER A 399 7.76 -32.02 17.09
CA SER A 399 7.91 -33.33 17.73
C SER A 399 7.53 -33.37 19.23
N LYS A 400 7.35 -32.22 19.86
CA LYS A 400 6.91 -32.13 21.28
C LYS A 400 5.38 -32.13 21.41
N ALA A 401 4.64 -31.92 20.32
CA ALA A 401 3.19 -31.89 20.35
C ALA A 401 2.60 -33.20 19.85
N LYS A 402 1.65 -33.75 20.61
CA LYS A 402 0.69 -34.74 20.13
C LYS A 402 -0.61 -34.13 19.72
N ARG A 403 -0.88 -32.93 20.24
CA ARG A 403 -2.10 -32.16 19.92
C ARG A 403 -1.83 -30.68 19.93
N ILE A 404 -2.26 -29.99 18.86
CA ILE A 404 -2.22 -28.55 18.73
C ILE A 404 -3.65 -28.03 18.60
N ALA A 405 -4.05 -27.09 19.44
CA ALA A 405 -5.32 -26.38 19.30
C ALA A 405 -5.09 -25.09 18.50
N VAL A 406 -5.68 -25.01 17.33
CA VAL A 406 -5.70 -23.81 16.48
C VAL A 406 -7.07 -23.16 16.63
N VAL A 407 -7.10 -22.04 17.32
CA VAL A 407 -8.35 -21.45 17.82
C VAL A 407 -8.48 -20.02 17.32
N GLY A 408 -9.68 -19.65 16.92
CA GLY A 408 -9.97 -18.27 16.52
C GLY A 408 -10.68 -18.15 15.18
N PRO A 409 -11.38 -17.03 14.97
CA PRO A 409 -12.19 -16.82 13.79
C PRO A 409 -11.40 -16.81 12.48
N LEU A 410 -10.12 -16.40 12.53
CA LEU A 410 -9.24 -16.30 11.35
C LEU A 410 -8.31 -17.52 11.18
N ALA A 411 -8.42 -18.52 12.01
CA ALA A 411 -7.53 -19.70 11.95
C ALA A 411 -7.69 -20.47 10.62
N ASP A 412 -8.91 -20.56 10.09
CA ASP A 412 -9.23 -21.21 8.81
C ASP A 412 -10.12 -20.33 7.92
N ASP A 413 -9.90 -19.01 7.96
CA ASP A 413 -10.60 -18.06 7.11
C ASP A 413 -9.71 -17.62 5.95
N ALA A 414 -9.91 -18.22 4.80
CA ALA A 414 -9.07 -18.03 3.64
C ALA A 414 -9.21 -16.64 3.01
N GLN A 415 -10.44 -16.09 2.96
CA GLN A 415 -10.69 -14.84 2.28
C GLN A 415 -10.25 -13.62 3.12
N ASN A 416 -10.61 -13.58 4.41
CA ASN A 416 -10.19 -12.48 5.29
C ASN A 416 -8.66 -12.45 5.51
N GLN A 417 -7.97 -13.60 5.41
CA GLN A 417 -6.50 -13.64 5.42
C GLN A 417 -5.88 -12.81 4.30
N LEU A 418 -6.54 -12.71 3.15
CA LEU A 418 -6.03 -11.96 2.01
C LEU A 418 -6.11 -10.44 2.19
N GLY A 419 -7.09 -9.95 2.95
CA GLY A 419 -7.38 -8.52 3.11
C GLY A 419 -8.31 -7.97 2.03
N ASP A 420 -8.30 -6.66 1.83
CA ASP A 420 -9.09 -5.97 0.82
C ASP A 420 -8.45 -6.04 -0.59
N TRP A 421 -9.16 -5.56 -1.61
CA TRP A 421 -8.72 -5.56 -3.02
C TRP A 421 -8.28 -6.93 -3.54
N THR A 422 -9.07 -7.97 -3.25
CA THR A 422 -8.77 -9.36 -3.65
C THR A 422 -9.95 -10.08 -4.29
N GLY A 423 -11.00 -9.34 -4.64
CA GLY A 423 -12.22 -9.86 -5.23
C GLY A 423 -13.27 -10.31 -4.23
N ASN A 424 -12.96 -10.37 -2.95
CA ASN A 424 -13.88 -10.79 -1.88
C ASN A 424 -14.67 -9.64 -1.23
N SER A 425 -14.32 -8.40 -1.54
CA SER A 425 -14.97 -7.19 -1.01
C SER A 425 -16.23 -6.79 -1.80
N GLY A 426 -16.61 -7.56 -2.83
CA GLY A 426 -17.84 -7.33 -3.57
C GLY A 426 -17.77 -6.30 -4.69
N GLN A 427 -16.59 -5.81 -5.06
CA GLN A 427 -16.43 -4.83 -6.15
C GLN A 427 -16.80 -5.39 -7.51
N VAL A 428 -16.70 -6.70 -7.72
CA VAL A 428 -17.01 -7.34 -9.01
C VAL A 428 -17.96 -8.53 -8.85
N SER A 429 -18.90 -8.68 -9.79
CA SER A 429 -19.94 -9.71 -9.72
C SER A 429 -19.49 -11.10 -10.18
N TRP A 430 -18.35 -11.20 -10.88
CA TRP A 430 -17.85 -12.48 -11.42
C TRP A 430 -16.94 -13.25 -10.44
N MET A 431 -16.72 -12.72 -9.24
CA MET A 431 -15.97 -13.38 -8.17
C MET A 431 -16.79 -13.43 -6.86
N PRO A 432 -17.99 -14.06 -6.87
CA PRO A 432 -18.88 -14.03 -5.70
C PRO A 432 -18.31 -14.75 -4.47
N ASP A 433 -17.38 -15.70 -4.69
CA ASP A 433 -16.74 -16.49 -3.63
C ASP A 433 -15.29 -16.04 -3.36
N GLY A 434 -14.85 -14.92 -3.96
CA GLY A 434 -13.46 -14.42 -3.88
C GLY A 434 -12.47 -15.31 -4.63
N GLN A 435 -11.26 -15.44 -4.10
CA GLN A 435 -10.19 -16.24 -4.71
C GLN A 435 -10.35 -17.75 -4.44
N PRO A 436 -9.90 -18.65 -5.35
CA PRO A 436 -10.03 -20.09 -5.18
C PRO A 436 -9.42 -20.60 -3.88
N ARG A 437 -10.23 -21.28 -3.04
CA ARG A 437 -9.82 -21.76 -1.71
C ARG A 437 -8.57 -22.64 -1.74
N ASN A 438 -8.40 -23.46 -2.77
CA ASN A 438 -7.26 -24.37 -2.91
C ASN A 438 -5.91 -23.67 -3.20
N MET A 439 -5.91 -22.39 -3.51
CA MET A 439 -4.71 -21.59 -3.70
C MET A 439 -4.25 -20.90 -2.41
N ILE A 440 -5.07 -20.91 -1.39
CA ILE A 440 -4.84 -20.19 -0.13
C ILE A 440 -4.52 -21.20 0.98
N THR A 441 -3.37 -21.03 1.61
CA THR A 441 -2.98 -21.82 2.79
C THR A 441 -3.31 -21.02 4.04
N THR A 442 -4.31 -21.44 4.81
CA THR A 442 -4.65 -20.82 6.10
C THR A 442 -3.66 -21.21 7.20
N VAL A 443 -3.70 -20.53 8.35
CA VAL A 443 -2.84 -20.88 9.50
C VAL A 443 -3.12 -22.32 9.94
N PHE A 444 -4.40 -22.72 9.96
CA PHE A 444 -4.78 -24.10 10.27
C PHE A 444 -4.19 -25.10 9.27
N ASP A 445 -4.32 -24.84 7.95
CA ASP A 445 -3.75 -25.70 6.91
C ASP A 445 -2.22 -25.82 7.05
N GLY A 446 -1.56 -24.68 7.26
CA GLY A 446 -0.11 -24.63 7.42
C GLY A 446 0.39 -25.44 8.60
N LEU A 447 -0.23 -25.26 9.76
CA LEU A 447 0.10 -26.01 10.97
C LEU A 447 -0.19 -27.50 10.81
N LYS A 448 -1.36 -27.87 10.31
CA LYS A 448 -1.74 -29.26 10.06
C LYS A 448 -0.76 -29.98 9.12
N ARG A 449 -0.37 -29.30 8.05
CA ARG A 449 0.59 -29.85 7.08
C ARG A 449 1.98 -30.06 7.67
N LEU A 450 2.46 -29.11 8.49
CA LEU A 450 3.83 -29.14 9.00
C LEU A 450 3.97 -29.94 10.31
N ALA A 451 2.89 -30.10 11.09
CA ALA A 451 2.89 -30.92 12.30
C ALA A 451 3.09 -32.42 12.02
N GLY A 452 2.70 -32.85 10.80
CA GLY A 452 2.79 -34.27 10.39
C GLY A 452 1.69 -35.16 10.97
N ASP A 453 1.70 -36.44 10.54
CA ASP A 453 0.61 -37.40 10.85
C ASP A 453 0.57 -37.83 12.31
N ASP A 454 1.66 -37.68 13.05
CA ASP A 454 1.78 -38.08 14.48
C ASP A 454 1.21 -37.00 15.44
N CYS A 455 0.79 -35.85 14.94
CA CYS A 455 0.25 -34.73 15.70
C CYS A 455 -1.19 -34.42 15.26
N GLU A 456 -2.11 -34.47 16.21
CA GLU A 456 -3.50 -34.04 15.97
C GLU A 456 -3.59 -32.53 16.03
N VAL A 457 -4.01 -31.89 14.94
CA VAL A 457 -4.28 -30.45 14.88
C VAL A 457 -5.79 -30.23 14.84
N ILE A 458 -6.32 -29.61 15.89
CA ILE A 458 -7.76 -29.38 16.11
C ILE A 458 -8.07 -27.92 15.86
N TYR A 459 -9.08 -27.65 15.05
CA TYR A 459 -9.64 -26.33 14.82
C TYR A 459 -10.88 -26.09 15.70
N SER A 460 -10.98 -24.90 16.27
CA SER A 460 -12.19 -24.37 16.88
C SER A 460 -12.30 -22.87 16.56
N ARG A 461 -13.45 -22.43 16.08
CA ARG A 461 -13.66 -21.02 15.74
C ARG A 461 -13.58 -20.09 16.97
N GLY A 462 -14.16 -20.50 18.09
CA GLY A 462 -14.05 -19.84 19.40
C GLY A 462 -14.75 -18.49 19.56
N ALA A 463 -14.87 -17.71 18.46
CA ALA A 463 -15.55 -16.42 18.45
C ALA A 463 -16.02 -16.05 17.04
N ASN A 464 -17.03 -15.19 16.96
CA ASN A 464 -17.36 -14.42 15.76
C ASN A 464 -16.81 -12.99 15.91
N ILE A 465 -16.49 -12.33 14.77
CA ILE A 465 -15.97 -10.95 14.75
C ILE A 465 -17.13 -9.97 14.58
N VAL A 466 -17.88 -10.13 13.47
CA VAL A 466 -19.01 -9.27 13.13
C VAL A 466 -20.21 -10.09 12.66
N ASP A 467 -21.39 -9.52 12.85
CA ASP A 467 -22.61 -9.93 12.17
C ASP A 467 -22.88 -8.97 11.02
N LEU A 468 -23.25 -9.49 9.84
CA LEU A 468 -23.53 -8.67 8.68
C LEU A 468 -25.00 -8.22 8.66
N VAL A 469 -25.19 -6.91 8.71
CA VAL A 469 -26.53 -6.29 8.67
C VAL A 469 -26.66 -5.37 7.46
N THR A 470 -27.87 -5.11 7.00
CA THR A 470 -28.15 -4.13 5.96
C THR A 470 -27.76 -2.73 6.46
N ASP A 471 -27.08 -1.94 5.59
CA ASP A 471 -26.71 -0.57 5.93
C ASP A 471 -27.96 0.28 6.19
N PRO A 472 -28.13 0.89 7.38
CA PRO A 472 -29.29 1.73 7.68
C PRO A 472 -29.35 3.01 6.85
N ALA A 473 -28.26 3.40 6.20
CA ALA A 473 -28.22 4.54 5.28
C ALA A 473 -28.89 4.28 3.91
N GLY A 474 -29.33 3.05 3.64
CA GLY A 474 -30.08 2.67 2.45
C GLY A 474 -29.35 1.63 1.59
N GLU A 475 -29.97 1.26 0.46
CA GLU A 475 -29.46 0.21 -0.43
C GLU A 475 -28.40 0.73 -1.42
N LEU A 476 -28.41 2.03 -1.71
CA LEU A 476 -27.53 2.64 -2.70
C LEU A 476 -26.76 3.83 -2.10
N TYR A 477 -25.54 4.04 -2.60
CA TYR A 477 -24.81 5.28 -2.43
C TYR A 477 -25.43 6.41 -3.29
N PRO A 478 -25.14 7.69 -3.02
CA PRO A 478 -25.65 8.80 -3.84
C PRO A 478 -25.26 8.74 -5.33
N ASP A 479 -24.17 8.10 -5.66
CA ASP A 479 -23.72 7.84 -7.04
C ASP A 479 -24.40 6.66 -7.72
N GLY A 480 -25.33 5.97 -7.00
CA GLY A 480 -26.09 4.83 -7.51
C GLY A 480 -25.43 3.45 -7.34
N GLN A 481 -24.23 3.39 -6.75
CA GLN A 481 -23.60 2.10 -6.46
C GLN A 481 -24.33 1.40 -5.30
N PRO A 482 -24.42 0.05 -5.31
CA PRO A 482 -25.03 -0.68 -4.21
C PRO A 482 -24.17 -0.59 -2.94
N ARG A 483 -24.83 -0.34 -1.80
CA ARG A 483 -24.17 -0.40 -0.49
C ARG A 483 -23.98 -1.86 -0.07
N PRO A 484 -22.76 -2.27 0.34
CA PRO A 484 -22.55 -3.57 0.93
C PRO A 484 -23.23 -3.68 2.30
N LYS A 485 -23.38 -4.90 2.80
CA LYS A 485 -23.74 -5.10 4.21
C LYS A 485 -22.59 -4.61 5.09
N ILE A 486 -22.96 -3.98 6.22
CA ILE A 486 -22.00 -3.50 7.21
C ILE A 486 -21.81 -4.54 8.32
N GLY A 487 -20.59 -4.58 8.88
CA GLY A 487 -20.27 -5.40 10.03
C GLY A 487 -20.60 -4.69 11.35
N VAL A 488 -21.42 -5.30 12.19
CA VAL A 488 -21.62 -4.90 13.58
C VAL A 488 -20.94 -5.90 14.51
N SER A 489 -20.40 -5.46 15.64
CA SER A 489 -19.70 -6.35 16.59
C SER A 489 -20.61 -7.52 17.00
N ALA A 490 -20.16 -8.75 16.74
CA ALA A 490 -20.92 -9.95 17.08
C ALA A 490 -21.01 -10.14 18.61
N ALA A 491 -22.09 -10.76 19.07
CA ALA A 491 -22.21 -11.16 20.47
C ALA A 491 -21.25 -12.32 20.79
N ILE A 492 -20.90 -12.47 22.08
CA ILE A 492 -20.16 -13.65 22.56
C ILE A 492 -21.04 -14.87 22.43
N ASP A 493 -20.57 -15.89 21.71
CA ASP A 493 -21.19 -17.22 21.65
C ASP A 493 -20.51 -18.11 22.71
N GLN A 494 -21.23 -18.39 23.78
CA GLN A 494 -20.70 -19.12 24.93
C GLN A 494 -20.39 -20.59 24.59
N GLU A 495 -21.20 -21.25 23.74
CA GLU A 495 -20.98 -22.64 23.34
C GLU A 495 -19.70 -22.77 22.51
N MET A 496 -19.51 -21.86 21.58
CA MET A 496 -18.31 -21.77 20.73
C MET A 496 -17.05 -21.47 21.56
N LEU A 497 -17.17 -20.57 22.55
CA LEU A 497 -16.07 -20.25 23.47
C LEU A 497 -15.71 -21.46 24.35
N ASP A 498 -16.71 -22.15 24.92
CA ASP A 498 -16.49 -23.31 25.80
C ASP A 498 -15.83 -24.48 25.04
N GLU A 499 -16.24 -24.72 23.79
CA GLU A 499 -15.56 -25.70 22.91
C GLU A 499 -14.08 -25.36 22.70
N ALA A 500 -13.78 -24.10 22.38
CA ALA A 500 -12.42 -23.64 22.16
C ALA A 500 -11.56 -23.81 23.41
N VAL A 501 -12.06 -23.46 24.58
CA VAL A 501 -11.41 -23.63 25.89
C VAL A 501 -11.18 -25.12 26.20
N ALA A 502 -12.16 -25.99 25.93
CA ALA A 502 -12.03 -27.42 26.15
C ALA A 502 -10.93 -28.05 25.27
N ASN A 503 -10.83 -27.65 24.02
CA ASN A 503 -9.79 -28.08 23.09
C ASN A 503 -8.41 -27.53 23.49
N ALA A 504 -8.31 -26.27 23.90
CA ALA A 504 -7.08 -25.68 24.41
C ALA A 504 -6.55 -26.38 25.66
N ARG A 505 -7.42 -26.80 26.59
CA ARG A 505 -7.04 -27.54 27.78
C ARG A 505 -6.42 -28.94 27.50
N GLN A 506 -6.71 -29.51 26.33
CA GLN A 506 -6.18 -30.81 25.93
C GLN A 506 -4.94 -30.73 25.04
N ALA A 507 -4.61 -29.52 24.53
CA ALA A 507 -3.51 -29.32 23.60
C ALA A 507 -2.15 -29.24 24.31
N ASP A 508 -1.07 -29.46 23.57
CA ASP A 508 0.32 -29.24 24.00
C ASP A 508 0.82 -27.86 23.55
N LEU A 509 0.16 -27.27 22.56
CA LEU A 509 0.35 -25.90 22.08
C LEU A 509 -1.01 -25.27 21.74
N ILE A 510 -1.22 -24.05 22.18
CA ILE A 510 -2.39 -23.24 21.85
C ILE A 510 -1.95 -22.18 20.82
N VAL A 511 -2.61 -22.14 19.66
CA VAL A 511 -2.42 -21.08 18.64
C VAL A 511 -3.73 -20.35 18.47
N ALA A 512 -3.80 -19.12 19.00
CA ALA A 512 -4.95 -18.25 18.87
C ALA A 512 -4.78 -17.34 17.62
N VAL A 513 -5.72 -17.39 16.68
CA VAL A 513 -5.67 -16.61 15.46
C VAL A 513 -6.85 -15.64 15.42
N VAL A 514 -6.56 -14.37 15.62
CA VAL A 514 -7.54 -13.28 15.78
C VAL A 514 -7.21 -12.11 14.85
N GLY A 515 -8.10 -11.12 14.76
CA GLY A 515 -7.86 -9.94 13.95
C GLY A 515 -9.11 -9.27 13.43
N ASP A 516 -9.04 -8.73 12.20
CA ASP A 516 -10.17 -8.07 11.54
C ASP A 516 -10.66 -8.82 10.29
N THR A 517 -11.68 -8.25 9.69
CA THR A 517 -12.31 -8.78 8.47
C THR A 517 -12.39 -7.71 7.40
N VAL A 518 -12.61 -8.11 6.16
CA VAL A 518 -12.76 -7.19 5.01
C VAL A 518 -13.86 -6.14 5.22
N GLN A 519 -14.87 -6.41 6.06
CA GLN A 519 -15.92 -5.43 6.39
C GLN A 519 -15.45 -4.30 7.32
N LEU A 520 -14.24 -4.42 7.89
CA LEU A 520 -13.60 -3.43 8.75
C LEU A 520 -12.35 -2.82 8.10
N THR A 521 -12.14 -3.12 6.82
CA THR A 521 -10.94 -2.79 6.05
C THR A 521 -11.33 -2.19 4.71
N GLY A 522 -10.53 -1.26 4.22
CA GLY A 522 -10.71 -0.64 2.92
C GLY A 522 -11.46 0.69 2.96
N GLU A 523 -11.83 1.16 1.79
CA GLU A 523 -12.52 2.42 1.58
C GLU A 523 -13.89 2.44 2.29
N THR A 524 -14.21 3.53 2.93
CA THR A 524 -15.41 3.74 3.79
C THR A 524 -15.47 2.89 5.06
N CYS A 525 -14.46 2.05 5.35
CA CYS A 525 -14.44 1.10 6.45
C CYS A 525 -13.54 1.54 7.64
N SER A 526 -13.42 2.84 7.89
CA SER A 526 -12.74 3.36 9.09
C SER A 526 -13.44 2.91 10.38
N THR A 527 -12.65 2.56 11.40
CA THR A 527 -13.18 2.09 12.68
C THR A 527 -12.96 3.13 13.79
N ALA A 528 -13.90 3.30 14.69
CA ALA A 528 -13.77 4.23 15.81
C ALA A 528 -12.80 3.73 16.89
N THR A 529 -12.62 2.42 17.00
CA THR A 529 -11.71 1.76 17.93
C THR A 529 -10.69 0.90 17.16
N LEU A 530 -9.59 0.57 17.82
CA LEU A 530 -8.61 -0.43 17.36
C LEU A 530 -8.69 -1.73 18.16
N GLU A 531 -9.61 -1.85 19.11
CA GLU A 531 -9.84 -3.08 19.85
C GLU A 531 -10.43 -4.17 18.95
N LEU A 532 -10.13 -5.42 19.25
CA LEU A 532 -10.72 -6.56 18.58
C LEU A 532 -12.23 -6.59 18.81
N LEU A 533 -13.00 -6.71 17.73
CA LEU A 533 -14.46 -6.78 17.80
C LEU A 533 -14.97 -8.18 18.09
N GLY A 534 -16.24 -8.28 18.44
CA GLY A 534 -16.93 -9.55 18.70
C GLY A 534 -16.47 -10.24 19.95
N GLY A 535 -16.49 -11.56 19.95
CA GLY A 535 -16.09 -12.40 21.09
C GLY A 535 -14.57 -12.58 21.24
N GLN A 536 -13.72 -11.94 20.42
CA GLN A 536 -12.29 -12.23 20.35
C GLN A 536 -11.53 -11.91 21.64
N ASN A 537 -11.84 -10.79 22.31
CA ASN A 537 -11.18 -10.47 23.59
C ASN A 537 -11.54 -11.49 24.68
N ALA A 538 -12.80 -11.91 24.76
CA ALA A 538 -13.22 -12.96 25.70
C ALA A 538 -12.54 -14.29 25.40
N LEU A 539 -12.36 -14.63 24.14
CA LEU A 539 -11.62 -15.82 23.70
C LEU A 539 -10.15 -15.74 24.15
N LEU A 540 -9.46 -14.65 23.91
CA LEU A 540 -8.05 -14.45 24.29
C LEU A 540 -7.88 -14.49 25.82
N ASP A 541 -8.78 -13.87 26.59
CA ASP A 541 -8.77 -13.89 28.06
C ASP A 541 -8.93 -15.32 28.59
N ALA A 542 -9.86 -16.07 28.03
CA ALA A 542 -10.09 -17.46 28.41
C ALA A 542 -8.88 -18.37 28.04
N LEU A 543 -8.30 -18.21 26.87
CA LEU A 543 -7.12 -18.98 26.45
C LEU A 543 -5.88 -18.62 27.26
N ALA A 544 -5.66 -17.33 27.57
CA ALA A 544 -4.58 -16.90 28.47
C ALA A 544 -4.75 -17.50 29.87
N THR A 545 -5.98 -17.56 30.39
CA THR A 545 -6.28 -18.25 31.67
C THR A 545 -5.90 -19.73 31.59
N VAL A 546 -6.29 -20.44 30.52
CA VAL A 546 -5.90 -21.85 30.31
C VAL A 546 -4.39 -22.00 30.28
N ALA A 547 -3.68 -21.16 29.53
CA ALA A 547 -2.22 -21.18 29.42
C ALA A 547 -1.56 -20.99 30.78
N GLN A 548 -1.99 -20.02 31.58
CA GLN A 548 -1.48 -19.74 32.93
C GLN A 548 -1.76 -20.86 33.93
N GLU A 549 -3.00 -21.37 33.98
CA GLU A 549 -3.41 -22.44 34.89
C GLU A 549 -2.68 -23.76 34.60
N THR A 550 -2.41 -24.05 33.33
CA THR A 550 -1.89 -25.36 32.92
C THR A 550 -0.40 -25.35 32.58
N GLY A 551 0.22 -24.15 32.49
CA GLY A 551 1.62 -23.99 32.07
C GLY A 551 1.83 -24.31 30.58
N LYS A 552 0.75 -24.29 29.74
CA LYS A 552 0.85 -24.62 28.32
C LYS A 552 1.33 -23.42 27.50
N PRO A 553 2.21 -23.69 26.51
CA PRO A 553 2.66 -22.64 25.59
C PRO A 553 1.48 -22.10 24.75
N MET A 554 1.47 -20.79 24.57
CA MET A 554 0.47 -20.09 23.77
C MET A 554 1.13 -19.16 22.76
N VAL A 555 0.59 -19.11 21.55
CA VAL A 555 0.95 -18.17 20.49
C VAL A 555 -0.29 -17.44 20.04
N THR A 556 -0.25 -16.12 20.08
CA THR A 556 -1.29 -15.26 19.47
C THR A 556 -0.80 -14.83 18.09
N VAL A 557 -1.55 -15.15 17.05
CA VAL A 557 -1.34 -14.72 15.67
C VAL A 557 -2.39 -13.66 15.36
N LEU A 558 -1.96 -12.42 15.20
CA LEU A 558 -2.82 -11.31 14.81
C LEU A 558 -2.76 -11.16 13.29
N ILE A 559 -3.88 -11.46 12.60
CA ILE A 559 -4.06 -11.19 11.17
C ILE A 559 -4.95 -9.95 11.08
N SER A 560 -4.39 -8.82 10.66
CA SER A 560 -5.14 -7.56 10.67
C SER A 560 -4.64 -6.57 9.63
N SER A 561 -5.55 -5.76 9.14
CA SER A 561 -5.31 -4.67 8.17
C SER A 561 -4.60 -3.46 8.78
N LYS A 562 -4.56 -3.37 10.10
CA LYS A 562 -4.05 -2.23 10.86
C LYS A 562 -3.57 -2.67 12.26
N PRO A 563 -2.79 -1.83 12.96
CA PRO A 563 -2.43 -2.08 14.35
C PRO A 563 -3.69 -2.22 15.23
N GLN A 564 -3.96 -3.43 15.72
CA GLN A 564 -5.06 -3.67 16.65
C GLN A 564 -4.56 -3.85 18.09
N ILE A 565 -5.39 -3.44 19.03
CA ILE A 565 -5.11 -3.49 20.47
C ILE A 565 -5.55 -4.84 21.01
N LEU A 566 -4.59 -5.61 21.52
CA LEU A 566 -4.83 -6.89 22.19
C LEU A 566 -5.18 -6.66 23.67
N PRO A 567 -5.97 -7.56 24.31
CA PRO A 567 -6.36 -7.43 25.70
C PRO A 567 -5.16 -7.54 26.66
N ALA A 568 -5.31 -6.99 27.86
CA ALA A 568 -4.27 -6.98 28.91
C ALA A 568 -3.80 -8.37 29.31
N SER A 569 -4.64 -9.40 29.23
CA SER A 569 -4.26 -10.80 29.45
C SER A 569 -3.14 -11.27 28.50
N ILE A 570 -3.08 -10.68 27.30
CA ILE A 570 -2.05 -10.98 26.29
C ILE A 570 -0.87 -10.01 26.39
N VAL A 571 -1.09 -8.70 26.40
CA VAL A 571 -0.03 -7.68 26.31
C VAL A 571 0.49 -7.18 27.67
N GLY A 572 -0.13 -7.58 28.76
CA GLY A 572 0.21 -7.09 30.09
C GLY A 572 -0.50 -5.79 30.48
N GLU A 573 0.00 -5.15 31.52
CA GLU A 573 -0.58 -3.92 32.05
C GLU A 573 -0.57 -2.76 31.03
N MET A 574 -1.66 -2.02 30.95
CA MET A 574 -1.86 -0.95 29.96
C MET A 574 -1.82 0.47 30.55
N GLY A 575 -1.63 0.62 31.86
CA GLY A 575 -1.70 1.90 32.55
C GLY A 575 -0.44 2.79 32.43
N VAL A 576 -0.32 3.75 33.34
CA VAL A 576 0.77 4.73 33.39
C VAL A 576 2.15 4.08 33.55
N PHE A 577 2.21 2.94 34.25
CA PHE A 577 3.45 2.21 34.53
C PHE A 577 3.64 0.98 33.64
N ALA A 578 2.90 0.93 32.52
CA ALA A 578 2.98 -0.18 31.58
C ALA A 578 4.43 -0.39 31.10
N LYS A 579 4.89 -1.64 31.15
CA LYS A 579 6.18 -2.04 30.65
C LYS A 579 6.15 -2.20 29.12
N ARG A 580 7.31 -2.32 28.50
CA ARG A 580 7.44 -2.67 27.09
C ARG A 580 6.75 -4.02 26.82
N VAL A 581 5.86 -4.08 25.84
CA VAL A 581 5.07 -5.30 25.55
C VAL A 581 5.96 -6.43 25.01
N SER A 582 7.02 -6.08 24.29
CA SER A 582 7.99 -7.07 23.78
C SER A 582 8.83 -7.75 24.88
N ASP A 583 8.80 -7.24 26.14
CA ASP A 583 9.44 -7.89 27.28
C ASP A 583 8.75 -9.25 27.55
N PRO A 584 9.50 -10.37 27.58
CA PRO A 584 8.95 -11.71 27.75
C PRO A 584 8.23 -11.92 29.08
N GLU A 585 8.48 -11.08 30.09
CA GLU A 585 7.82 -11.18 31.41
C GLU A 585 6.44 -10.49 31.43
N THR A 586 6.04 -9.78 30.37
CA THR A 586 4.75 -9.10 30.28
C THR A 586 3.70 -9.95 29.55
N GLY A 587 2.48 -10.03 30.10
CA GLY A 587 1.34 -10.73 29.49
C GLY A 587 1.52 -12.24 29.33
N THR A 588 0.86 -12.85 28.34
CA THR A 588 0.81 -14.31 28.14
C THR A 588 1.21 -14.69 26.71
N GLY A 589 2.14 -15.64 26.59
CA GLY A 589 2.52 -16.29 25.34
C GLY A 589 3.35 -15.42 24.39
N SER A 590 3.60 -15.92 23.19
CA SER A 590 4.29 -15.22 22.11
C SER A 590 3.29 -14.54 21.18
N ILE A 591 3.69 -13.44 20.51
CA ILE A 591 2.82 -12.66 19.61
C ILE A 591 3.48 -12.57 18.24
N LEU A 592 2.73 -12.99 17.22
CA LEU A 592 3.05 -12.79 15.80
C LEU A 592 2.02 -11.82 15.19
N TRP A 593 2.48 -10.91 14.36
CA TRP A 593 1.62 -10.09 13.53
C TRP A 593 1.86 -10.38 12.05
N ALA A 594 0.78 -10.63 11.32
CA ALA A 594 0.77 -10.88 9.90
C ALA A 594 -0.28 -9.96 9.25
N ALA A 595 0.17 -8.83 8.68
CA ALA A 595 -0.72 -7.84 8.07
C ALA A 595 -1.25 -8.37 6.74
N ASN A 596 -2.42 -9.03 6.78
CA ASN A 596 -3.06 -9.70 5.63
C ASN A 596 -2.03 -10.42 4.75
N PRO A 597 -1.53 -11.58 5.19
CA PRO A 597 -0.27 -12.16 4.69
C PRO A 597 -0.39 -12.87 3.32
N GLY A 598 -1.50 -12.67 2.59
CA GLY A 598 -1.70 -13.20 1.25
C GLY A 598 -1.93 -14.72 1.20
N MET A 599 -1.90 -15.29 -0.02
CA MET A 599 -2.25 -16.71 -0.26
C MET A 599 -1.36 -17.70 0.48
N GLN A 600 -0.08 -17.38 0.69
CA GLN A 600 0.89 -18.26 1.36
C GLN A 600 1.09 -17.91 2.85
N GLY A 601 0.32 -16.97 3.39
CA GLY A 601 0.49 -16.43 4.73
C GLY A 601 0.42 -17.49 5.84
N GLY A 602 -0.56 -18.37 5.80
CA GLY A 602 -0.70 -19.42 6.82
C GLY A 602 0.46 -20.41 6.81
N ARG A 603 1.03 -20.70 5.65
CA ARG A 603 2.24 -21.49 5.53
C ARG A 603 3.44 -20.77 6.16
N ALA A 604 3.63 -19.48 5.86
CA ALA A 604 4.71 -18.69 6.44
C ALA A 604 4.63 -18.61 7.96
N VAL A 605 3.43 -18.36 8.51
CA VAL A 605 3.18 -18.36 9.96
C VAL A 605 3.52 -19.72 10.59
N ALA A 606 3.09 -20.82 9.99
CA ALA A 606 3.36 -22.15 10.50
C ALA A 606 4.87 -22.50 10.45
N GLU A 607 5.58 -22.12 9.38
CA GLU A 607 7.03 -22.27 9.26
C GLU A 607 7.78 -21.49 10.35
N ILE A 608 7.31 -20.28 10.69
CA ILE A 608 7.86 -19.48 11.80
C ILE A 608 7.57 -20.18 13.12
N ILE A 609 6.33 -20.59 13.41
CA ILE A 609 5.98 -21.25 14.68
C ILE A 609 6.87 -22.49 14.91
N PHE A 610 7.11 -23.29 13.90
CA PHE A 610 7.96 -24.48 14.02
C PHE A 610 9.46 -24.21 13.82
N GLY A 611 9.86 -22.95 13.59
CA GLY A 611 11.27 -22.57 13.46
C GLY A 611 11.95 -23.02 12.17
N LEU A 612 11.18 -23.33 11.13
CA LEU A 612 11.69 -23.60 9.78
C LEU A 612 12.14 -22.30 9.09
N THR A 613 11.50 -21.21 9.45
CA THR A 613 11.88 -19.85 9.06
C THR A 613 12.20 -19.03 10.31
N ASN A 614 13.30 -18.30 10.30
CA ASN A 614 13.64 -17.34 11.34
C ASN A 614 12.93 -16.00 11.01
N PRO A 615 12.08 -15.46 11.90
CA PRO A 615 11.40 -14.20 11.62
C PRO A 615 12.39 -13.04 11.45
N SER A 616 12.17 -12.22 10.41
CA SER A 616 12.95 -11.03 10.11
C SER A 616 12.09 -9.78 9.96
N GLY A 617 10.78 -9.90 10.02
CA GLY A 617 9.83 -8.80 9.87
C GLY A 617 10.03 -7.70 10.91
N ARG A 618 9.87 -6.44 10.46
CA ARG A 618 9.94 -5.24 11.32
C ARG A 618 8.70 -4.40 11.08
N LEU A 619 8.20 -3.77 12.13
CA LEU A 619 6.99 -2.96 12.07
C LEU A 619 7.19 -1.72 11.18
N PRO A 620 6.36 -1.54 10.14
CA PRO A 620 6.34 -0.31 9.33
C PRO A 620 5.44 0.76 9.93
N VAL A 621 4.78 0.47 11.07
CA VAL A 621 3.80 1.33 11.73
C VAL A 621 3.83 1.09 13.22
N THR A 622 3.64 2.17 13.99
CA THR A 622 3.58 2.14 15.45
C THR A 622 2.24 1.56 15.92
N PHE A 623 2.28 0.66 16.91
CA PHE A 623 1.10 0.10 17.57
C PHE A 623 0.73 0.90 18.82
N PRO A 624 -0.44 1.53 18.89
CA PRO A 624 -0.89 2.21 20.10
C PRO A 624 -1.29 1.21 21.20
N ARG A 625 -1.27 1.66 22.43
CA ARG A 625 -1.87 0.94 23.57
C ARG A 625 -3.36 1.21 23.72
N HIS A 626 -3.79 2.36 23.24
CA HIS A 626 -5.18 2.83 23.31
C HIS A 626 -5.46 3.79 22.15
N ALA A 627 -6.64 3.72 21.57
CA ALA A 627 -7.03 4.61 20.46
C ALA A 627 -6.90 6.12 20.81
N GLY A 628 -6.97 6.47 22.09
CA GLY A 628 -6.75 7.84 22.56
C GLY A 628 -5.31 8.36 22.41
N GLN A 629 -4.33 7.51 22.11
CA GLN A 629 -2.97 7.95 21.77
C GLN A 629 -2.86 8.49 20.35
N LEU A 630 -3.83 8.18 19.48
CA LEU A 630 -3.76 8.53 18.06
C LEU A 630 -3.88 10.05 17.83
N PRO A 631 -3.12 10.59 16.88
CA PRO A 631 -2.11 9.90 16.07
C PRO A 631 -0.83 9.64 16.88
N VAL A 632 -0.27 8.43 16.79
CA VAL A 632 1.00 8.04 17.38
C VAL A 632 1.91 7.48 16.30
N TYR A 633 3.11 8.07 16.16
CA TYR A 633 4.13 7.66 15.20
C TYR A 633 5.51 8.10 15.72
N TYR A 634 6.57 7.43 15.30
CA TYR A 634 7.89 7.59 15.91
C TYR A 634 8.51 8.97 15.72
N ASN A 635 8.22 9.67 14.62
CA ASN A 635 8.81 10.96 14.24
C ASN A 635 7.92 12.16 14.56
N GLN A 636 7.21 12.12 15.68
CA GLN A 636 6.43 13.26 16.18
C GLN A 636 7.35 14.47 16.49
N ILE A 637 6.82 15.67 16.26
CA ILE A 637 7.53 16.91 16.55
C ILE A 637 7.71 17.03 18.07
N ARG A 638 8.93 17.43 18.50
CA ARG A 638 9.27 17.71 19.91
C ARG A 638 8.44 18.87 20.48
N GLY A 639 8.29 18.93 21.78
CA GLY A 639 7.68 20.06 22.48
C GLY A 639 6.43 19.71 23.28
N GLN A 640 6.31 18.46 23.72
CA GLN A 640 5.21 18.04 24.63
C GLN A 640 5.57 18.34 26.08
N HIS A 641 4.57 18.67 26.89
CA HIS A 641 4.70 18.75 28.35
C HIS A 641 4.46 17.39 28.97
N GLY A 642 5.44 16.88 29.70
CA GLY A 642 5.40 15.56 30.32
C GLY A 642 5.62 14.42 29.32
N ASP A 643 5.68 13.21 29.86
CA ASP A 643 6.01 11.96 29.15
C ASP A 643 4.84 10.96 29.16
N ARG A 644 3.66 11.38 29.61
CA ARG A 644 2.47 10.53 29.78
C ARG A 644 1.18 11.33 29.75
N TYR A 645 0.10 10.61 29.49
CA TYR A 645 -1.26 11.04 29.83
C TYR A 645 -1.46 10.95 31.35
N ALA A 646 -2.55 11.50 31.87
CA ALA A 646 -2.88 11.38 33.30
C ALA A 646 -3.04 9.91 33.73
N ASP A 647 -3.53 9.07 32.84
CA ASP A 647 -3.97 7.69 33.09
C ASP A 647 -3.26 6.63 32.21
N LEU A 648 -2.41 7.06 31.26
CA LEU A 648 -1.73 6.16 30.34
C LEU A 648 -0.31 6.67 30.05
N THR A 649 0.63 5.77 29.81
CA THR A 649 1.94 6.11 29.23
C THR A 649 1.78 6.68 27.81
N GLN A 650 2.71 7.52 27.36
CA GLN A 650 2.82 7.90 25.95
C GLN A 650 3.55 6.86 25.12
N ASP A 651 4.28 5.94 25.75
CA ASP A 651 5.01 4.89 25.09
C ASP A 651 4.04 3.94 24.34
N PRO A 652 4.27 3.65 23.05
CA PRO A 652 3.40 2.75 22.30
C PRO A 652 3.53 1.30 22.78
N ALA A 653 2.59 0.46 22.37
CA ALA A 653 2.69 -0.98 22.63
C ALA A 653 3.92 -1.56 21.90
N PHE A 654 4.05 -1.23 20.61
CA PHE A 654 5.23 -1.56 19.80
C PHE A 654 5.58 -0.35 18.94
N ALA A 655 6.87 -0.05 18.81
CA ALA A 655 7.35 1.08 18.06
C ALA A 655 7.66 0.72 16.60
N PHE A 656 7.68 1.72 15.72
CA PHE A 656 8.18 1.58 14.36
C PHE A 656 9.57 0.93 14.34
N GLY A 657 9.78 0.00 13.42
CA GLY A 657 11.03 -0.74 13.27
C GLY A 657 11.18 -1.94 14.22
N GLU A 658 10.34 -2.10 15.25
CA GLU A 658 10.44 -3.26 16.16
C GLU A 658 10.10 -4.57 15.48
N GLY A 659 10.75 -5.64 15.97
CA GLY A 659 10.54 -7.03 15.59
C GLY A 659 11.66 -7.89 16.15
N LEU A 660 11.35 -9.11 16.54
CA LEU A 660 12.29 -10.04 17.14
C LEU A 660 12.75 -11.10 16.12
N SER A 661 13.86 -11.76 16.46
CA SER A 661 14.41 -12.91 15.73
C SER A 661 14.62 -14.09 16.68
N TYR A 662 14.80 -15.28 16.15
CA TYR A 662 15.22 -16.46 16.92
C TYR A 662 16.73 -16.49 17.19
N THR A 663 17.45 -15.49 16.71
CA THR A 663 18.86 -15.23 17.03
C THR A 663 19.01 -13.86 17.66
N THR A 664 20.19 -13.55 18.15
CA THR A 664 20.49 -12.25 18.76
C THR A 664 21.59 -11.55 17.98
N PHE A 665 21.48 -10.23 17.88
CA PHE A 665 22.45 -9.39 17.19
C PHE A 665 23.05 -8.37 18.16
N GLU A 666 24.34 -8.15 18.03
CA GLU A 666 25.06 -7.13 18.79
C GLU A 666 25.56 -6.04 17.86
N TYR A 667 25.24 -4.80 18.18
CA TYR A 667 25.64 -3.60 17.48
C TYR A 667 26.87 -2.97 18.15
N GLY A 668 27.92 -2.73 17.37
CA GLY A 668 29.05 -1.91 17.80
C GLY A 668 28.67 -0.42 17.87
N GLU A 669 29.66 0.44 18.08
CA GLU A 669 29.44 1.89 18.05
C GLU A 669 29.48 2.38 16.59
N PRO A 670 28.49 3.19 16.17
CA PRO A 670 28.51 3.77 14.84
C PRO A 670 29.63 4.81 14.71
N THR A 671 30.17 4.92 13.51
CA THR A 671 31.20 5.89 13.17
C THR A 671 30.82 6.65 11.91
N VAL A 672 31.20 7.92 11.84
CA VAL A 672 31.20 8.71 10.63
C VAL A 672 32.56 8.48 9.95
N ALA A 673 32.58 7.58 8.96
CA ALA A 673 33.82 7.06 8.37
C ALA A 673 34.41 7.98 7.29
N GLY A 674 33.68 9.01 6.85
CA GLY A 674 34.16 9.94 5.83
C GLY A 674 33.05 10.71 5.12
N GLY A 675 33.42 11.46 4.10
CA GLY A 675 32.52 12.23 3.24
C GLY A 675 32.61 13.74 3.41
N ALA A 676 33.18 14.25 4.51
CA ALA A 676 33.33 15.69 4.73
C ALA A 676 34.31 16.31 3.72
N SER A 677 33.89 17.37 3.05
CA SER A 677 34.72 18.10 2.07
C SER A 677 35.50 19.29 2.66
N ASN A 678 35.09 19.78 3.83
CA ASN A 678 35.75 20.91 4.48
C ASN A 678 37.00 20.48 5.22
N ALA A 679 38.00 21.35 5.26
CA ALA A 679 39.33 21.09 5.87
C ALA A 679 39.26 20.87 7.38
N ASP A 680 38.24 21.36 8.05
CA ASP A 680 38.00 21.20 9.49
C ASP A 680 37.21 19.95 9.85
N GLY A 681 36.85 19.14 8.84
CA GLY A 681 36.07 17.92 9.02
C GLY A 681 34.56 18.14 9.09
N THR A 682 34.07 19.36 8.86
CA THR A 682 32.63 19.62 8.73
C THR A 682 32.12 19.26 7.33
N PHE A 683 30.82 18.93 7.23
CA PHE A 683 30.18 18.56 5.99
C PHE A 683 29.57 19.78 5.29
N ALA A 684 29.76 19.89 3.98
CA ALA A 684 28.98 20.80 3.15
C ALA A 684 27.63 20.14 2.74
N LYS A 685 26.65 20.95 2.35
CA LYS A 685 25.33 20.49 1.89
C LYS A 685 25.40 19.48 0.73
N ALA A 686 26.42 19.56 -0.12
CA ALA A 686 26.60 18.67 -1.26
C ALA A 686 27.32 17.36 -0.91
N ASP A 687 27.77 17.22 0.32
CA ASP A 687 28.51 16.04 0.77
C ASP A 687 27.57 14.88 1.09
N THR A 688 28.15 13.69 1.24
CA THR A 688 27.48 12.46 1.67
C THR A 688 28.16 11.95 2.93
N VAL A 689 27.39 11.77 4.00
CA VAL A 689 27.87 11.15 5.24
C VAL A 689 28.02 9.66 5.02
N ARG A 690 29.27 9.17 5.11
CA ARG A 690 29.55 7.73 5.16
C ARG A 690 29.49 7.26 6.60
N ALA A 691 28.39 6.57 6.97
CA ALA A 691 28.19 5.98 8.28
C ALA A 691 28.54 4.48 8.25
N GLU A 692 29.20 3.97 9.28
CA GLU A 692 29.54 2.56 9.41
C GLU A 692 29.28 2.04 10.83
N ILE A 693 28.81 0.81 10.94
CA ILE A 693 28.59 0.10 12.20
C ILE A 693 28.94 -1.38 12.04
N THR A 694 29.49 -2.00 13.07
CA THR A 694 29.65 -3.45 13.09
C THR A 694 28.39 -4.12 13.61
N LEU A 695 27.99 -5.23 12.99
CA LEU A 695 26.88 -6.07 13.41
C LEU A 695 27.36 -7.52 13.52
N THR A 696 27.11 -8.13 14.68
CA THR A 696 27.50 -9.51 14.97
C THR A 696 26.28 -10.35 15.33
N ASN A 697 26.13 -11.51 14.71
CA ASN A 697 25.15 -12.52 15.16
C ASN A 697 25.73 -13.28 16.37
N THR A 698 25.26 -12.97 17.57
CA THR A 698 25.72 -13.59 18.84
C THR A 698 24.92 -14.83 19.21
N GLY A 699 23.88 -15.17 18.45
CA GLY A 699 23.03 -16.31 18.71
C GLY A 699 23.52 -17.60 18.04
N LYS A 700 22.63 -18.58 17.93
CA LYS A 700 22.96 -19.95 17.48
C LYS A 700 22.32 -20.30 16.12
N ARG A 701 21.62 -19.37 15.49
CA ARG A 701 20.94 -19.55 14.21
C ARG A 701 21.36 -18.46 13.23
N ALA A 702 21.41 -18.77 11.96
CA ALA A 702 21.46 -17.76 10.92
C ALA A 702 20.21 -16.88 10.98
N GLY A 703 20.37 -15.59 10.69
CA GLY A 703 19.26 -14.67 10.73
C GLY A 703 19.53 -13.39 9.93
N VAL A 704 18.46 -12.72 9.59
CA VAL A 704 18.47 -11.43 8.93
C VAL A 704 18.13 -10.35 9.95
N GLU A 705 18.99 -9.34 10.04
CA GLU A 705 18.73 -8.11 10.80
C GLU A 705 18.41 -6.97 9.84
N VAL A 706 17.48 -6.10 10.21
CA VAL A 706 17.18 -4.84 9.50
C VAL A 706 17.84 -3.70 10.28
N VAL A 707 19.02 -3.31 9.84
CA VAL A 707 19.78 -2.21 10.45
C VAL A 707 19.19 -0.89 9.95
N GLN A 708 18.75 -0.04 10.88
CA GLN A 708 18.05 1.22 10.62
C GLN A 708 18.94 2.38 11.02
N ALA A 709 19.11 3.36 10.12
CA ALA A 709 19.90 4.56 10.36
C ALA A 709 19.01 5.80 10.33
N TYR A 710 18.99 6.51 11.43
CA TYR A 710 18.22 7.74 11.64
C TYR A 710 19.15 8.94 11.76
N ILE A 711 18.67 10.10 11.34
CA ILE A 711 19.34 11.38 11.56
C ILE A 711 18.46 12.25 12.44
N GLY A 712 19.08 12.85 13.47
CA GLY A 712 18.51 13.89 14.30
C GLY A 712 19.29 15.19 14.16
N ASP A 713 18.63 16.30 13.88
CA ASP A 713 19.18 17.63 13.98
C ASP A 713 19.07 18.07 15.45
N VAL A 714 20.22 18.39 16.07
CA VAL A 714 20.31 18.63 17.53
C VAL A 714 19.60 19.93 17.91
N VAL A 715 19.79 20.98 17.10
CA VAL A 715 19.17 22.30 17.33
C VAL A 715 18.64 22.85 16.03
N THR A 716 17.33 22.97 15.94
CA THR A 716 16.63 23.44 14.74
C THR A 716 16.02 24.82 14.95
N SER A 717 16.00 25.67 13.92
CA SER A 717 15.34 26.97 13.94
C SER A 717 13.83 26.92 14.13
N TYR A 718 13.23 25.78 13.79
CA TYR A 718 11.78 25.52 13.91
C TYR A 718 11.54 24.19 14.59
N SER A 719 10.42 24.03 15.28
CA SER A 719 10.06 22.75 15.93
C SER A 719 10.09 21.61 14.91
N TRP A 720 10.87 20.57 15.24
CA TRP A 720 11.09 19.40 14.39
C TRP A 720 11.11 18.11 15.20
N THR A 721 11.10 16.98 14.54
CA THR A 721 11.28 15.67 15.18
C THR A 721 12.70 15.50 15.72
N ASP A 722 12.89 14.56 16.65
CA ASP A 722 14.21 14.25 17.18
C ASP A 722 15.00 13.25 16.33
N ARG A 723 14.34 12.57 15.39
CA ARG A 723 14.97 11.64 14.46
C ARG A 723 14.06 11.32 13.27
N GLU A 724 14.68 11.03 12.14
CA GLU A 724 14.03 10.57 10.91
C GLU A 724 14.84 9.44 10.31
N LEU A 725 14.17 8.38 9.85
CA LEU A 725 14.80 7.31 9.08
C LEU A 725 15.37 7.89 7.77
N LYS A 726 16.65 7.66 7.53
CA LYS A 726 17.33 8.10 6.29
C LYS A 726 17.93 6.95 5.49
N ALA A 727 18.17 5.80 6.13
CA ALA A 727 18.63 4.61 5.46
C ALA A 727 18.27 3.35 6.25
N PHE A 728 18.20 2.22 5.58
CA PHE A 728 18.13 0.90 6.21
C PHE A 728 18.82 -0.13 5.32
N GLN A 729 19.23 -1.24 5.94
CA GLN A 729 19.83 -2.36 5.22
C GLN A 729 19.46 -3.69 5.87
N ARG A 730 19.05 -4.64 5.06
CA ARG A 730 18.87 -6.04 5.47
C ARG A 730 20.22 -6.75 5.44
N VAL A 731 20.60 -7.39 6.54
CA VAL A 731 21.91 -8.04 6.68
C VAL A 731 21.73 -9.46 7.19
N GLU A 732 22.04 -10.43 6.35
CA GLU A 732 22.04 -11.83 6.72
C GLU A 732 23.39 -12.20 7.36
N LEU A 733 23.35 -12.88 8.50
CA LEU A 733 24.53 -13.30 9.28
C LEU A 733 24.39 -14.74 9.78
N GLU A 734 25.45 -15.52 9.56
CA GLU A 734 25.62 -16.82 10.20
C GLU A 734 25.95 -16.68 11.70
N PRO A 735 25.75 -17.72 12.52
CA PRO A 735 26.13 -17.70 13.93
C PRO A 735 27.61 -17.33 14.13
N GLY A 736 27.87 -16.28 14.91
CA GLY A 736 29.22 -15.76 15.18
C GLY A 736 29.80 -14.89 14.08
N GLU A 737 29.10 -14.69 12.97
CA GLU A 737 29.55 -13.81 11.88
C GLU A 737 29.42 -12.34 12.27
N THR A 738 30.41 -11.53 11.88
CA THR A 738 30.41 -10.07 12.01
C THR A 738 30.57 -9.43 10.64
N LYS A 739 29.72 -8.44 10.33
CA LYS A 739 29.83 -7.59 9.13
C LYS A 739 29.89 -6.13 9.50
N ILE A 740 30.54 -5.34 8.65
CA ILE A 740 30.42 -3.89 8.67
C ILE A 740 29.25 -3.51 7.79
N VAL A 741 28.28 -2.82 8.36
CA VAL A 741 27.13 -2.25 7.66
C VAL A 741 27.42 -0.78 7.42
N ALA A 742 27.26 -0.34 6.17
CA ALA A 742 27.59 1.00 5.78
C ALA A 742 26.43 1.70 5.08
N PHE A 743 26.24 2.97 5.35
CA PHE A 743 25.21 3.83 4.76
C PHE A 743 25.85 5.06 4.16
N ASP A 744 25.38 5.45 2.98
CA ASP A 744 25.71 6.72 2.34
C ASP A 744 24.47 7.63 2.42
N ILE A 745 24.51 8.62 3.31
CA ILE A 745 23.40 9.54 3.59
C ILE A 745 23.76 10.92 3.02
N PRO A 746 23.09 11.39 1.95
CA PRO A 746 23.32 12.74 1.44
C PRO A 746 22.97 13.78 2.50
N VAL A 747 23.85 14.74 2.75
CA VAL A 747 23.58 15.87 3.66
C VAL A 747 22.38 16.67 3.17
N ALA A 748 22.17 16.72 1.85
CA ALA A 748 21.01 17.37 1.24
C ALA A 748 19.66 16.76 1.67
N ASP A 749 19.64 15.54 2.20
CA ASP A 749 18.45 14.87 2.73
C ASP A 749 18.25 15.10 4.25
N CYS A 750 19.25 15.68 4.93
CA CYS A 750 19.17 16.04 6.36
C CYS A 750 18.46 17.39 6.51
N THR A 751 17.20 17.46 6.08
CA THR A 751 16.45 18.72 6.00
C THR A 751 15.42 18.86 7.11
N ILE A 752 15.17 20.10 7.50
CA ILE A 752 13.91 20.52 8.12
C ILE A 752 13.06 21.27 7.08
N VAL A 753 11.82 21.57 7.41
CA VAL A 753 10.94 22.41 6.57
C VAL A 753 10.61 23.69 7.31
N ASP A 754 10.91 24.83 6.67
CA ASP A 754 10.67 26.16 7.24
C ASP A 754 9.18 26.56 7.17
N PRO A 755 8.75 27.68 7.78
CA PRO A 755 7.36 28.15 7.72
C PRO A 755 6.86 28.47 6.31
N ASP A 756 7.75 28.77 5.35
CA ASP A 756 7.42 29.01 3.96
C ASP A 756 7.39 27.74 3.11
N ALA A 757 7.41 26.58 3.78
CA ALA A 757 7.40 25.24 3.18
C ALA A 757 8.61 24.93 2.29
N ASN A 758 9.78 25.50 2.58
CA ASN A 758 11.03 25.13 1.93
C ASN A 758 11.78 24.09 2.73
N ARG A 759 12.33 23.09 2.06
CA ARG A 759 13.27 22.13 2.67
C ARG A 759 14.65 22.77 2.74
N ILE A 760 15.15 22.92 3.95
CA ILE A 760 16.45 23.57 4.23
C ILE A 760 17.33 22.64 5.06
N VAL A 761 18.63 22.66 4.78
CA VAL A 761 19.67 22.06 5.65
C VAL A 761 20.29 23.20 6.43
N GLU A 762 20.24 23.12 7.74
CA GLU A 762 20.83 24.13 8.64
C GLU A 762 22.27 23.74 9.04
N PRO A 763 23.16 24.69 9.22
CA PRO A 763 24.48 24.43 9.85
C PRO A 763 24.28 24.03 11.31
N GLY A 764 25.01 23.02 11.75
CA GLY A 764 24.93 22.59 13.15
C GLY A 764 25.41 21.17 13.38
N GLU A 765 25.22 20.71 14.62
CA GLU A 765 25.49 19.32 15.01
C GLU A 765 24.31 18.43 14.72
N PHE A 766 24.58 17.28 14.11
CA PHE A 766 23.63 16.22 13.80
C PHE A 766 23.98 14.92 14.53
N GLU A 767 22.96 14.19 14.96
CA GLU A 767 23.10 12.84 15.49
C GLU A 767 22.86 11.81 14.39
N LEU A 768 23.80 10.88 14.22
CA LEU A 768 23.61 9.63 13.53
C LEU A 768 23.21 8.58 14.57
N LEU A 769 22.05 7.99 14.41
CA LEU A 769 21.46 7.03 15.32
C LEU A 769 21.24 5.71 14.57
N VAL A 770 21.83 4.61 15.04
CA VAL A 770 21.75 3.32 14.34
C VAL A 770 21.32 2.21 15.28
N GLY A 771 20.36 1.41 14.87
CA GLY A 771 19.85 0.28 15.66
C GLY A 771 18.80 -0.54 14.95
N HIS A 772 18.01 -1.29 15.72
CA HIS A 772 17.01 -2.22 15.20
C HIS A 772 15.57 -1.74 15.34
N SER A 773 15.34 -0.58 15.94
CA SER A 773 14.02 0.03 16.07
C SER A 773 14.13 1.54 16.19
N SER A 774 13.00 2.24 16.14
CA SER A 774 12.95 3.68 16.36
C SER A 774 13.05 4.08 17.84
N ARG A 775 13.02 3.14 18.79
CA ARG A 775 13.17 3.47 20.21
C ARG A 775 14.55 4.02 20.52
N ARG A 776 14.60 5.14 21.26
CA ARG A 776 15.85 5.84 21.56
C ARG A 776 16.86 4.95 22.29
N GLU A 777 16.40 4.09 23.20
CA GLU A 777 17.20 3.14 23.96
C GLU A 777 17.79 2.00 23.11
N ASP A 778 17.21 1.72 21.94
CA ASP A 778 17.69 0.70 21.01
C ASP A 778 18.70 1.25 19.99
N LEU A 779 19.01 2.56 20.06
CA LEU A 779 19.86 3.26 19.11
C LEU A 779 21.25 3.60 19.67
N LYS A 780 22.30 3.25 18.93
CA LYS A 780 23.67 3.71 19.13
C LYS A 780 23.87 5.05 18.44
N ARG A 781 24.74 5.90 18.98
CA ARG A 781 24.88 7.31 18.59
C ARG A 781 26.29 7.64 18.12
N ALA A 782 26.41 8.35 17.00
CA ALA A 782 27.57 9.14 16.61
C ALA A 782 27.13 10.58 16.25
N VAL A 783 28.07 11.49 16.08
CA VAL A 783 27.77 12.87 15.71
C VAL A 783 28.60 13.32 14.53
N PHE A 784 28.06 14.28 13.75
CA PHE A 784 28.76 15.00 12.70
C PHE A 784 28.26 16.44 12.65
N THR A 785 29.04 17.31 12.02
CA THR A 785 28.72 18.74 11.94
C THR A 785 28.58 19.17 10.48
N VAL A 786 27.50 19.86 10.16
CA VAL A 786 27.27 20.51 8.86
C VAL A 786 27.65 21.98 8.97
N ALA A 787 28.40 22.51 7.96
CA ALA A 787 28.87 23.89 7.92
C ALA A 787 27.89 24.84 7.22
#